data_9ec29f93e82e5d47d81c90c9b696bf7f
#
_entry.id   9ec29f93e82e5d47d81c90c9b696bf7f
#
_cell.length_a   1.000
_cell.length_b   1.000
_cell.length_c   1.000
_cell.angle_alpha   90.00
_cell.angle_beta   90.00
_cell.angle_gamma   90.00
#
_symmetry.space_group_name_H-M   'P 1'
#
loop_
_entity.id
_entity.type
_entity.pdbx_description
1 polymer ?
#
loop_
_entity_poly.entity_id
_entity_poly.type
_entity_poly.pdbx_seq_one_letter_code
_entity_poly.pdbx_strand_id
1 'polypeptide(L)'
;MKTKSIKYILAAGLVCCGLTTTLTSCNDVLDEQPRSQFDPTYFNTKAGIEGGITSLYAHLRYFYGNGYYLNTLETGTDEYTYAQSADGNFKDADLSKVSNLNPTSSVAGGAWGTLFANINTANGVIENGPATGIDNSVLAEAYFFRAFDYFILVQTYGGVPLDLGAGELKFNTSTTRVSVRNTVPEVYAAIFSDLEKALSDLPEKPRMTGTVTKNVARLYLSKAYLTYAWWLENPNNIPTYPECSRDASQAQGYFKKAYDMAQDAINNPGPYALQTTFYDVNVATNDRNSEIMLYADHDEDEKFGNGGAGYGWGNGASPENFAYWMETWNYTEMIAKDPDGNNINPVQREAVQGLGRPWTRMAPIADAFIAGGVWEDGVKAIDSRYDATFTLSYFTNWTKSGGKAAYVIGANGMHVGPNEIIFSWVPESEDSKIGNYDKIKDDKGNALGADGKLGFGEMPGRADFVMAVNHISRKKYPINWKLGIYRTDNNGGLGSKVNGGSPRPWNIAKFSEFYLIAAEAAVKLNMNAEAVKMVNVLRERAGKVSYCVNARAPFIADFSAEMLAATPRTITIDYVLDERSREFWGEGYRWFDLVRTQKWAERATVYHIAGDGYTDSKLEEVKRDITPGHYLRPIPQGQIDGLMMSQEEKTNYQNPQYR
;
A
#
# COMPACT_ATOMS: atom_id res chain seq x y z
N MET A 1 66.42 -64.21 11.07
CA MET A 1 64.96 -64.07 11.31
C MET A 1 64.60 -63.22 12.51
N LYS A 2 65.55 -62.45 13.11
CA LYS A 2 65.25 -61.63 14.33
C LYS A 2 65.11 -60.11 14.07
N THR A 3 65.41 -59.63 12.87
CA THR A 3 65.38 -58.19 12.57
C THR A 3 64.06 -57.68 11.88
N LYS A 4 63.20 -58.60 11.40
CA LYS A 4 61.89 -58.21 10.81
C LYS A 4 60.79 -58.02 11.86
N SER A 5 60.83 -58.75 13.00
CA SER A 5 59.83 -58.64 14.04
C SER A 5 59.89 -57.32 14.81
N ILE A 6 61.07 -56.71 14.97
CA ILE A 6 61.23 -55.43 15.69
C ILE A 6 60.69 -54.25 14.89
N LYS A 7 60.78 -54.32 13.55
CA LYS A 7 60.22 -53.24 12.69
C LYS A 7 58.67 -53.22 12.69
N TYR A 8 58.02 -54.37 12.82
CA TYR A 8 56.55 -54.44 12.89
C TYR A 8 56.04 -54.04 14.28
N ILE A 9 56.75 -54.27 15.35
CA ILE A 9 56.39 -53.85 16.71
C ILE A 9 56.55 -52.32 16.85
N LEU A 10 57.61 -51.73 16.28
CA LEU A 10 57.76 -50.27 16.23
C LEU A 10 56.76 -49.57 15.33
N ALA A 11 56.37 -50.18 14.19
CA ALA A 11 55.33 -49.66 13.32
C ALA A 11 53.94 -49.76 13.97
N ALA A 12 53.61 -50.84 14.68
CA ALA A 12 52.37 -51.01 15.41
C ALA A 12 52.27 -50.04 16.60
N GLY A 13 53.39 -49.80 17.33
CA GLY A 13 53.44 -48.81 18.43
C GLY A 13 53.24 -47.37 17.97
N LEU A 14 53.79 -47.00 16.79
CA LEU A 14 53.60 -45.66 16.20
C LEU A 14 52.18 -45.46 15.68
N VAL A 15 51.52 -46.48 15.13
CA VAL A 15 50.14 -46.41 14.70
C VAL A 15 49.16 -46.32 15.88
N CYS A 16 49.42 -47.06 16.99
CA CYS A 16 48.60 -46.94 18.21
C CYS A 16 48.80 -45.60 18.93
N CYS A 17 50.00 -45.03 18.98
CA CYS A 17 50.22 -43.70 19.51
C CYS A 17 49.67 -42.59 18.62
N GLY A 18 49.64 -42.77 17.30
CA GLY A 18 49.03 -41.85 16.35
C GLY A 18 47.49 -41.85 16.40
N LEU A 19 46.86 -42.98 16.76
CA LEU A 19 45.40 -43.09 16.89
C LEU A 19 44.86 -42.57 18.25
N THR A 20 45.69 -42.48 19.27
CA THR A 20 45.25 -41.96 20.57
C THR A 20 45.38 -40.43 20.70
N THR A 21 46.13 -39.77 19.80
CA THR A 21 46.22 -38.30 19.76
C THR A 21 45.21 -37.65 18.85
N THR A 22 44.39 -38.42 18.09
CA THR A 22 43.32 -37.85 17.21
C THR A 22 41.93 -37.91 17.85
N LEU A 23 41.79 -38.28 19.12
CA LEU A 23 40.50 -38.30 19.82
C LEU A 23 40.31 -37.14 20.80
N THR A 24 41.18 -36.15 20.81
CA THR A 24 40.78 -34.83 21.29
C THR A 24 40.04 -34.14 20.13
N SER A 25 38.83 -34.60 19.89
CA SER A 25 37.88 -33.85 19.07
C SER A 25 37.78 -32.45 19.70
N CYS A 26 38.23 -31.46 18.95
CA CYS A 26 37.88 -30.08 19.24
C CYS A 26 36.36 -29.99 19.20
N ASN A 27 35.67 -30.08 20.31
CA ASN A 27 34.25 -29.75 20.42
C ASN A 27 34.01 -28.32 19.94
N ASP A 28 35.00 -27.46 20.02
CA ASP A 28 34.91 -26.05 19.54
C ASP A 28 34.90 -25.89 18.01
N VAL A 29 35.30 -26.88 17.21
CA VAL A 29 35.30 -26.77 15.72
C VAL A 29 33.95 -27.12 15.11
N LEU A 30 33.05 -27.74 15.89
CA LEU A 30 31.69 -28.10 15.48
C LEU A 30 30.62 -27.14 16.04
N ASP A 31 30.98 -26.18 16.88
CA ASP A 31 30.12 -25.07 17.20
C ASP A 31 30.10 -24.12 15.98
N GLU A 32 29.21 -24.40 15.05
CA GLU A 32 28.87 -23.44 13.99
C GLU A 32 28.41 -22.14 14.65
N GLN A 33 29.30 -21.17 14.68
CA GLN A 33 28.92 -19.79 14.97
C GLN A 33 28.28 -19.25 13.66
N PRO A 34 26.96 -19.20 13.53
CA PRO A 34 26.31 -18.70 12.33
C PRO A 34 26.67 -17.23 12.16
N ARG A 35 27.54 -16.92 11.20
CA ARG A 35 27.99 -15.54 10.93
C ARG A 35 26.97 -14.74 10.13
N SER A 36 25.90 -15.37 9.65
CA SER A 36 24.85 -14.79 8.79
C SER A 36 23.44 -14.89 9.38
N GLN A 37 23.27 -15.52 10.54
CA GLN A 37 21.99 -15.60 11.25
C GLN A 37 22.19 -15.17 12.70
N PHE A 38 21.26 -14.36 13.22
CA PHE A 38 21.30 -13.98 14.62
C PHE A 38 20.88 -15.18 15.48
N ASP A 39 21.75 -15.60 16.36
CA ASP A 39 21.43 -16.53 17.43
C ASP A 39 20.45 -15.85 18.41
N PRO A 40 19.44 -16.56 18.96
CA PRO A 40 18.53 -15.99 19.95
C PRO A 40 19.20 -15.29 21.13
N THR A 41 20.40 -15.75 21.52
CA THR A 41 21.20 -15.12 22.59
C THR A 41 21.69 -13.71 22.25
N TYR A 42 21.62 -13.31 20.99
CA TYR A 42 21.92 -11.94 20.56
C TYR A 42 21.02 -10.91 21.27
N PHE A 43 19.77 -11.23 21.53
CA PHE A 43 18.86 -10.37 22.30
C PHE A 43 19.25 -10.19 23.77
N ASN A 44 20.20 -10.97 24.31
CA ASN A 44 20.74 -10.77 25.66
C ASN A 44 21.70 -9.57 25.74
N THR A 45 21.97 -8.89 24.66
CA THR A 45 22.86 -7.73 24.58
C THR A 45 22.12 -6.47 24.16
N LYS A 46 22.58 -5.31 24.62
CA LYS A 46 22.02 -4.01 24.21
C LYS A 46 22.07 -3.82 22.68
N ALA A 47 23.18 -4.17 22.05
CA ALA A 47 23.33 -4.11 20.60
C ALA A 47 22.34 -5.03 19.88
N GLY A 48 22.03 -6.20 20.44
CA GLY A 48 21.02 -7.11 19.91
C GLY A 48 19.61 -6.54 20.00
N ILE A 49 19.27 -5.88 21.10
CA ILE A 49 17.98 -5.19 21.24
C ILE A 49 17.87 -4.03 20.24
N GLU A 50 18.89 -3.19 20.10
CA GLU A 50 18.93 -2.09 19.13
C GLU A 50 18.84 -2.61 17.68
N GLY A 51 19.51 -3.73 17.38
CA GLY A 51 19.40 -4.43 16.10
C GLY A 51 18.00 -4.98 15.84
N GLY A 52 17.34 -5.56 16.85
CA GLY A 52 15.95 -5.98 16.81
C GLY A 52 15.02 -4.82 16.50
N ILE A 53 15.14 -3.71 17.21
CA ILE A 53 14.36 -2.48 16.93
C ILE A 53 14.58 -2.01 15.49
N THR A 54 15.81 -1.97 15.00
CA THR A 54 16.12 -1.59 13.62
C THR A 54 15.44 -2.52 12.62
N SER A 55 15.40 -3.84 12.91
CA SER A 55 14.69 -4.82 12.08
C SER A 55 13.18 -4.57 12.05
N LEU A 56 12.58 -4.11 13.17
CA LEU A 56 11.15 -3.75 13.23
C LEU A 56 10.78 -2.61 12.29
N TYR A 57 11.66 -1.64 12.09
CA TYR A 57 11.45 -0.60 11.06
C TYR A 57 11.73 -1.12 9.65
N ALA A 58 12.78 -1.91 9.48
CA ALA A 58 13.18 -2.41 8.18
C ALA A 58 12.12 -3.30 7.53
N HIS A 59 11.35 -4.07 8.32
CA HIS A 59 10.32 -4.97 7.79
C HIS A 59 9.19 -4.22 7.06
N LEU A 60 8.93 -2.97 7.39
CA LEU A 60 7.90 -2.16 6.72
C LEU A 60 8.11 -2.13 5.20
N ARG A 61 9.37 -2.13 4.74
CA ARG A 61 9.71 -2.12 3.31
C ARG A 61 9.41 -3.43 2.57
N TYR A 62 9.21 -4.53 3.28
CA TYR A 62 8.89 -5.82 2.65
C TYR A 62 7.44 -5.89 2.14
N PHE A 63 6.56 -5.06 2.67
CA PHE A 63 5.17 -5.04 2.23
C PHE A 63 4.68 -3.63 1.84
N TYR A 64 5.05 -2.55 2.51
CA TYR A 64 4.75 -1.20 2.05
C TYR A 64 5.68 -0.80 0.89
N GLY A 65 5.08 -0.28 -0.20
CA GLY A 65 5.76 -0.05 -1.46
C GLY A 65 5.84 -1.28 -2.37
N ASN A 66 5.46 -2.47 -1.88
CA ASN A 66 5.36 -3.68 -2.68
C ASN A 66 4.02 -3.69 -3.45
N GLY A 67 4.09 -3.84 -4.77
CA GLY A 67 2.90 -3.79 -5.62
C GLY A 67 1.92 -4.94 -5.40
N TYR A 68 2.37 -6.11 -4.97
CA TYR A 68 1.49 -7.24 -4.67
C TYR A 68 0.76 -7.04 -3.34
N TYR A 69 1.39 -6.38 -2.36
CA TYR A 69 0.68 -6.02 -1.13
C TYR A 69 -0.34 -4.90 -1.39
N LEU A 70 0.03 -3.86 -2.15
CA LEU A 70 -0.91 -2.82 -2.56
C LEU A 70 -2.15 -3.41 -3.26
N ASN A 71 -1.93 -4.38 -4.16
CA ASN A 71 -3.01 -5.12 -4.81
C ASN A 71 -4.01 -5.72 -3.81
N THR A 72 -3.53 -6.26 -2.67
CA THR A 72 -4.42 -6.88 -1.66
C THR A 72 -5.34 -5.87 -0.98
N LEU A 73 -4.98 -4.60 -1.02
CA LEU A 73 -5.66 -3.51 -0.31
C LEU A 73 -6.51 -2.62 -1.23
N GLU A 74 -6.27 -2.66 -2.53
CA GLU A 74 -6.92 -1.76 -3.48
C GLU A 74 -7.74 -2.48 -4.55
N THR A 75 -7.24 -3.58 -5.14
CA THR A 75 -7.97 -4.28 -6.19
C THR A 75 -9.21 -4.98 -5.62
N GLY A 76 -10.34 -4.84 -6.32
CA GLY A 76 -11.62 -5.38 -5.87
C GLY A 76 -12.41 -4.43 -4.96
N THR A 77 -11.96 -3.19 -4.83
CA THR A 77 -12.66 -2.12 -4.11
C THR A 77 -13.52 -1.27 -5.04
N ASP A 78 -14.14 -0.23 -4.51
CA ASP A 78 -14.83 0.80 -5.30
C ASP A 78 -13.87 1.87 -5.87
N GLU A 79 -12.55 1.67 -5.74
CA GLU A 79 -11.52 2.50 -6.37
C GLU A 79 -10.85 1.78 -7.54
N TYR A 80 -10.45 0.51 -7.36
CA TYR A 80 -9.62 -0.21 -8.32
C TYR A 80 -10.15 -1.60 -8.70
N THR A 81 -9.86 -1.96 -9.95
CA THR A 81 -9.98 -3.29 -10.54
C THR A 81 -8.64 -3.69 -11.17
N TYR A 82 -8.56 -4.89 -11.73
CA TYR A 82 -7.38 -5.32 -12.49
C TYR A 82 -7.29 -4.62 -13.86
N ALA A 83 -6.08 -4.37 -14.34
CA ALA A 83 -5.80 -3.78 -15.64
C ALA A 83 -5.39 -4.83 -16.68
N GLN A 84 -5.11 -4.40 -17.91
CA GLN A 84 -4.87 -5.27 -19.08
C GLN A 84 -3.78 -6.32 -18.88
N SER A 85 -2.65 -5.95 -18.25
CA SER A 85 -1.52 -6.87 -18.07
C SER A 85 -1.54 -7.60 -16.74
N ALA A 86 -2.66 -7.58 -16.02
CA ALA A 86 -2.82 -8.25 -14.74
C ALA A 86 -2.67 -9.77 -14.88
N ASP A 87 -1.88 -10.36 -13.99
CA ASP A 87 -1.81 -11.81 -13.79
C ASP A 87 -2.89 -12.29 -12.80
N GLY A 88 -2.89 -13.60 -12.49
CA GLY A 88 -3.85 -14.21 -11.59
C GLY A 88 -3.94 -13.53 -10.23
N ASN A 89 -2.81 -13.04 -9.69
CA ASN A 89 -2.77 -12.42 -8.37
C ASN A 89 -3.70 -11.19 -8.25
N PHE A 90 -3.74 -10.35 -9.29
CA PHE A 90 -4.62 -9.18 -9.33
C PHE A 90 -6.08 -9.56 -9.61
N LYS A 91 -6.27 -10.54 -10.51
CA LYS A 91 -7.61 -11.05 -10.86
C LYS A 91 -8.28 -11.77 -9.70
N ASP A 92 -7.52 -12.52 -8.88
CA ASP A 92 -8.01 -13.16 -7.67
C ASP A 92 -8.57 -12.14 -6.67
N ALA A 93 -7.90 -10.99 -6.50
CA ALA A 93 -8.34 -9.94 -5.61
C ALA A 93 -9.64 -9.26 -6.07
N ASP A 94 -9.89 -9.19 -7.38
CA ASP A 94 -11.05 -8.49 -7.96
C ASP A 94 -12.38 -9.22 -7.78
N LEU A 95 -12.38 -10.52 -7.60
CA LEU A 95 -13.59 -11.35 -7.40
C LEU A 95 -14.64 -11.28 -8.54
N SER A 96 -14.27 -10.83 -9.74
CA SER A 96 -15.17 -10.73 -10.91
C SER A 96 -15.29 -12.04 -11.72
N LYS A 97 -14.95 -13.19 -11.11
CA LYS A 97 -15.02 -14.54 -11.72
C LYS A 97 -14.04 -14.81 -12.87
N VAL A 98 -13.10 -13.89 -13.13
CA VAL A 98 -12.01 -14.10 -14.09
C VAL A 98 -10.95 -15.04 -13.50
N SER A 99 -10.82 -15.06 -12.17
CA SER A 99 -9.99 -15.95 -11.38
C SER A 99 -10.64 -16.16 -10.01
N ASN A 100 -10.12 -17.08 -9.19
CA ASN A 100 -10.71 -17.41 -7.89
C ASN A 100 -9.71 -17.18 -6.76
N LEU A 101 -10.09 -16.36 -5.81
CA LEU A 101 -9.34 -16.19 -4.56
C LEU A 101 -9.32 -17.51 -3.78
N ASN A 102 -8.12 -17.98 -3.47
CA ASN A 102 -7.89 -19.24 -2.76
C ASN A 102 -6.65 -19.17 -1.86
N PRO A 103 -6.38 -20.17 -1.01
CA PRO A 103 -5.23 -20.14 -0.09
C PRO A 103 -3.84 -20.06 -0.72
N THR A 104 -3.71 -20.30 -2.05
CA THR A 104 -2.44 -20.19 -2.78
C THR A 104 -2.29 -18.85 -3.50
N SER A 105 -3.34 -18.02 -3.55
CA SER A 105 -3.29 -16.67 -4.12
C SER A 105 -2.32 -15.79 -3.33
N SER A 106 -1.60 -14.89 -3.99
CA SER A 106 -0.68 -13.93 -3.33
C SER A 106 -1.41 -13.04 -2.32
N VAL A 107 -2.68 -12.75 -2.57
CA VAL A 107 -3.58 -12.03 -1.66
C VAL A 107 -3.72 -12.73 -0.29
N ALA A 108 -3.59 -14.06 -0.26
CA ALA A 108 -3.62 -14.83 0.97
C ALA A 108 -2.32 -14.65 1.79
N GLY A 109 -1.16 -14.71 1.13
CA GLY A 109 0.14 -14.88 1.77
C GLY A 109 0.90 -13.60 2.09
N GLY A 110 0.59 -12.50 1.40
CA GLY A 110 1.46 -11.32 1.33
C GLY A 110 1.94 -10.74 2.67
N ALA A 111 1.10 -10.74 3.69
CA ALA A 111 1.47 -10.19 5.00
C ALA A 111 1.80 -11.26 6.07
N TRP A 112 1.21 -12.46 5.99
CA TRP A 112 1.24 -13.44 7.07
C TRP A 112 2.65 -13.77 7.58
N GLY A 113 3.52 -14.26 6.69
CA GLY A 113 4.86 -14.71 7.08
C GLY A 113 5.75 -13.57 7.59
N THR A 114 5.69 -12.43 6.92
CA THR A 114 6.48 -11.24 7.28
C THR A 114 6.07 -10.70 8.64
N LEU A 115 4.77 -10.57 8.90
CA LEU A 115 4.26 -10.01 10.15
C LEU A 115 4.51 -10.93 11.34
N PHE A 116 4.31 -12.25 11.22
CA PHE A 116 4.61 -13.17 12.32
C PHE A 116 6.11 -13.28 12.64
N ALA A 117 6.98 -13.22 11.63
CA ALA A 117 8.42 -13.15 11.87
C ALA A 117 8.80 -11.88 12.64
N ASN A 118 8.18 -10.76 12.29
CA ASN A 118 8.41 -9.47 12.95
C ASN A 118 7.83 -9.45 14.38
N ILE A 119 6.64 -10.01 14.59
CA ILE A 119 6.04 -10.22 15.92
C ILE A 119 6.99 -11.02 16.82
N ASN A 120 7.60 -12.09 16.31
CA ASN A 120 8.57 -12.86 17.09
C ASN A 120 9.83 -12.04 17.44
N THR A 121 10.31 -11.20 16.52
CA THR A 121 11.39 -10.25 16.80
C THR A 121 10.98 -9.27 17.91
N ALA A 122 9.78 -8.71 17.85
CA ALA A 122 9.25 -7.84 18.89
C ALA A 122 9.14 -8.56 20.24
N ASN A 123 8.68 -9.82 20.26
CA ASN A 123 8.66 -10.65 21.48
C ASN A 123 10.06 -10.79 22.07
N GLY A 124 11.08 -11.09 21.25
CA GLY A 124 12.47 -11.20 21.68
C GLY A 124 13.00 -9.91 22.30
N VAL A 125 12.72 -8.77 21.68
CA VAL A 125 13.09 -7.44 22.19
C VAL A 125 12.39 -7.15 23.52
N ILE A 126 11.08 -7.35 23.60
CA ILE A 126 10.27 -7.06 24.81
C ILE A 126 10.69 -7.95 25.98
N GLU A 127 10.93 -9.23 25.74
CA GLU A 127 11.26 -10.19 26.79
C GLU A 127 12.69 -9.98 27.35
N ASN A 128 13.65 -9.72 26.48
CA ASN A 128 15.06 -9.64 26.88
C ASN A 128 15.55 -8.21 27.16
N GLY A 129 14.91 -7.21 26.54
CA GLY A 129 15.33 -5.80 26.61
C GLY A 129 15.52 -5.26 28.03
N PRO A 130 14.58 -5.47 28.97
CA PRO A 130 14.72 -4.95 30.33
C PRO A 130 16.02 -5.36 31.04
N ALA A 131 16.54 -6.56 30.79
CA ALA A 131 17.79 -7.05 31.37
C ALA A 131 19.04 -6.37 30.78
N THR A 132 18.95 -5.74 29.63
CA THR A 132 20.07 -5.09 28.92
C THR A 132 20.29 -3.64 29.32
N GLY A 133 19.39 -3.06 30.11
CA GLY A 133 19.41 -1.65 30.46
C GLY A 133 19.06 -0.70 29.31
N ILE A 134 18.32 -1.19 28.30
CA ILE A 134 17.78 -0.35 27.24
C ILE A 134 16.71 0.60 27.80
N ASP A 135 16.57 1.77 27.20
CA ASP A 135 15.57 2.75 27.61
C ASP A 135 14.14 2.24 27.34
N ASN A 136 13.20 2.50 28.25
CA ASN A 136 11.80 2.11 28.08
C ASN A 136 11.16 2.75 26.84
N SER A 137 11.58 3.94 26.45
CA SER A 137 11.09 4.60 25.23
C SER A 137 11.48 3.82 23.96
N VAL A 138 12.61 3.11 23.97
CA VAL A 138 13.04 2.24 22.88
C VAL A 138 12.27 0.92 22.89
N LEU A 139 12.03 0.34 24.08
CA LEU A 139 11.19 -0.85 24.22
C LEU A 139 9.75 -0.59 23.78
N ALA A 140 9.25 0.62 23.99
CA ALA A 140 7.92 1.04 23.57
C ALA A 140 7.72 0.96 22.05
N GLU A 141 8.79 1.09 21.27
CA GLU A 141 8.73 0.89 19.82
C GLU A 141 8.40 -0.57 19.47
N ALA A 142 8.94 -1.54 20.20
CA ALA A 142 8.64 -2.96 20.00
C ALA A 142 7.18 -3.31 20.36
N TYR A 143 6.65 -2.75 21.46
CA TYR A 143 5.22 -2.88 21.79
C TYR A 143 4.34 -2.31 20.67
N PHE A 144 4.69 -1.11 20.16
CA PHE A 144 3.98 -0.52 19.04
C PHE A 144 3.97 -1.43 17.81
N PHE A 145 5.13 -1.93 17.37
CA PHE A 145 5.21 -2.78 16.17
C PHE A 145 4.50 -4.11 16.35
N ARG A 146 4.54 -4.72 17.51
CA ARG A 146 3.79 -5.96 17.77
C ARG A 146 2.28 -5.73 17.63
N ALA A 147 1.76 -4.67 18.20
CA ALA A 147 0.36 -4.30 18.07
C ALA A 147 0.00 -3.91 16.62
N PHE A 148 0.86 -3.18 15.94
CA PHE A 148 0.71 -2.79 14.54
C PHE A 148 0.56 -4.01 13.62
N ASP A 149 1.42 -5.00 13.79
CA ASP A 149 1.41 -6.22 13.01
C ASP A 149 0.15 -7.08 13.30
N TYR A 150 -0.20 -7.25 14.58
CA TYR A 150 -1.44 -7.92 14.96
C TYR A 150 -2.69 -7.20 14.46
N PHE A 151 -2.68 -5.87 14.40
CA PHE A 151 -3.81 -5.10 13.88
C PHE A 151 -4.02 -5.35 12.39
N ILE A 152 -2.98 -5.44 11.59
CA ILE A 152 -3.08 -5.84 10.18
C ILE A 152 -3.59 -7.27 10.07
N LEU A 153 -3.03 -8.20 10.84
CA LEU A 153 -3.40 -9.62 10.79
C LEU A 153 -4.86 -9.84 11.15
N VAL A 154 -5.36 -9.24 12.23
CA VAL A 154 -6.74 -9.46 12.69
C VAL A 154 -7.78 -8.89 11.73
N GLN A 155 -7.50 -7.75 11.09
CA GLN A 155 -8.36 -7.18 10.06
C GLN A 155 -8.38 -8.05 8.79
N THR A 156 -7.26 -8.68 8.46
CA THR A 156 -7.12 -9.47 7.23
C THR A 156 -7.68 -10.88 7.39
N TYR A 157 -7.39 -11.55 8.50
CA TYR A 157 -7.64 -12.99 8.65
C TYR A 157 -8.65 -13.35 9.74
N GLY A 158 -9.13 -12.38 10.52
CA GLY A 158 -9.92 -12.63 11.72
C GLY A 158 -9.04 -12.98 12.92
N GLY A 159 -9.47 -13.88 13.78
CA GLY A 159 -8.65 -14.32 14.89
C GLY A 159 -7.36 -15.00 14.41
N VAL A 160 -6.26 -14.76 15.09
CA VAL A 160 -4.92 -15.27 14.74
C VAL A 160 -4.19 -15.73 16.01
N PRO A 161 -3.14 -16.57 15.92
CA PRO A 161 -2.45 -17.05 17.10
C PRO A 161 -1.69 -15.92 17.81
N LEU A 162 -1.83 -15.89 19.14
CA LEU A 162 -0.99 -15.11 20.04
C LEU A 162 0.17 -15.94 20.60
N ASP A 163 0.05 -17.26 20.54
CA ASP A 163 1.09 -18.22 20.88
C ASP A 163 1.74 -18.77 19.60
N LEU A 164 3.02 -18.49 19.43
CA LEU A 164 3.84 -18.98 18.32
C LEU A 164 4.56 -20.30 18.64
N GLY A 165 4.12 -21.02 19.68
CA GLY A 165 4.74 -22.28 20.15
C GLY A 165 5.67 -22.12 21.36
N ALA A 166 5.73 -20.93 21.96
CA ALA A 166 6.52 -20.63 23.15
C ALA A 166 5.70 -20.13 24.35
N GLY A 167 4.40 -20.01 24.16
CA GLY A 167 3.48 -19.34 25.05
C GLY A 167 2.98 -18.02 24.48
N GLU A 168 1.88 -17.52 25.03
CA GLU A 168 1.22 -16.31 24.52
C GLU A 168 2.15 -15.09 24.63
N LEU A 169 2.32 -14.39 23.50
CA LEU A 169 3.20 -13.23 23.37
C LEU A 169 4.63 -13.45 23.86
N LYS A 170 5.16 -14.66 23.70
CA LYS A 170 6.50 -15.06 24.12
C LYS A 170 7.46 -15.20 22.94
N PHE A 171 8.74 -14.95 23.20
CA PHE A 171 9.79 -15.15 22.21
C PHE A 171 9.94 -16.65 21.88
N ASN A 172 9.67 -17.01 20.63
CA ASN A 172 9.76 -18.39 20.19
C ASN A 172 11.13 -18.69 19.56
N THR A 173 11.88 -19.55 20.19
CA THR A 173 13.14 -20.13 19.70
C THR A 173 12.99 -21.60 19.30
N SER A 174 11.79 -22.18 19.43
CA SER A 174 11.49 -23.56 19.14
C SER A 174 11.15 -23.75 17.65
N THR A 175 11.40 -24.97 17.16
CA THR A 175 10.96 -25.37 15.81
C THR A 175 9.55 -25.96 15.80
N THR A 176 8.87 -25.99 16.94
CA THR A 176 7.49 -26.48 17.05
C THR A 176 6.54 -25.63 16.22
N ARG A 177 5.71 -26.29 15.42
CA ARG A 177 4.72 -25.65 14.55
C ARG A 177 3.29 -26.08 14.92
N VAL A 178 3.01 -26.12 16.22
CA VAL A 178 1.66 -26.29 16.74
C VAL A 178 1.17 -24.90 17.13
N SER A 179 0.05 -24.47 16.58
CA SER A 179 -0.51 -23.16 16.81
C SER A 179 -2.04 -23.23 16.77
N VAL A 180 -2.68 -22.50 17.67
CA VAL A 180 -4.14 -22.36 17.73
C VAL A 180 -4.49 -20.89 17.50
N ARG A 181 -5.52 -20.64 16.73
CA ARG A 181 -6.02 -19.27 16.50
C ARG A 181 -6.78 -18.77 17.73
N ASN A 182 -6.36 -17.65 18.26
CA ASN A 182 -7.13 -16.90 19.27
C ASN A 182 -8.33 -16.22 18.60
N THR A 183 -9.34 -15.89 19.37
CA THR A 183 -10.52 -15.15 18.91
C THR A 183 -10.19 -13.69 18.63
N VAL A 184 -11.03 -13.02 17.83
CA VAL A 184 -10.87 -11.59 17.53
C VAL A 184 -10.81 -10.73 18.79
N PRO A 185 -11.69 -10.89 19.82
CA PRO A 185 -11.58 -10.13 21.08
C PRO A 185 -10.26 -10.33 21.82
N GLU A 186 -9.74 -11.56 21.87
CA GLU A 186 -8.44 -11.84 22.52
C GLU A 186 -7.29 -11.11 21.81
N VAL A 187 -7.30 -11.12 20.47
CA VAL A 187 -6.29 -10.41 19.68
C VAL A 187 -6.39 -8.88 19.88
N TYR A 188 -7.61 -8.33 19.88
CA TYR A 188 -7.78 -6.89 20.17
C TYR A 188 -7.39 -6.51 21.59
N ALA A 189 -7.63 -7.36 22.56
CA ALA A 189 -7.16 -7.13 23.95
C ALA A 189 -5.63 -7.01 24.01
N ALA A 190 -4.91 -7.88 23.29
CA ALA A 190 -3.45 -7.80 23.16
C ALA A 190 -3.00 -6.50 22.45
N ILE A 191 -3.66 -6.14 21.33
CA ILE A 191 -3.38 -4.90 20.59
C ILE A 191 -3.56 -3.66 21.50
N PHE A 192 -4.68 -3.58 22.23
CA PHE A 192 -4.92 -2.45 23.14
C PHE A 192 -3.87 -2.35 24.22
N SER A 193 -3.55 -3.48 24.88
CA SER A 193 -2.53 -3.53 25.93
C SER A 193 -1.16 -3.03 25.43
N ASP A 194 -0.73 -3.48 24.26
CA ASP A 194 0.54 -3.08 23.67
C ASP A 194 0.56 -1.63 23.23
N LEU A 195 -0.52 -1.12 22.60
CA LEU A 195 -0.60 0.28 22.18
C LEU A 195 -0.71 1.22 23.38
N GLU A 196 -1.43 0.86 24.44
CA GLU A 196 -1.51 1.64 25.67
C GLU A 196 -0.14 1.70 26.37
N LYS A 197 0.59 0.58 26.38
CA LYS A 197 1.97 0.55 26.87
C LYS A 197 2.91 1.40 26.02
N ALA A 198 2.81 1.30 24.70
CA ALA A 198 3.58 2.14 23.77
C ALA A 198 3.25 3.62 23.97
N LEU A 199 1.98 3.97 24.09
CA LEU A 199 1.54 5.35 24.32
C LEU A 199 2.09 5.94 25.64
N SER A 200 2.17 5.12 26.69
CA SER A 200 2.76 5.53 27.98
C SER A 200 4.22 5.95 27.84
N ASP A 201 5.03 5.17 27.12
CA ASP A 201 6.48 5.25 27.21
C ASP A 201 7.15 5.89 25.98
N LEU A 202 6.46 5.97 24.83
CA LEU A 202 6.98 6.63 23.63
C LEU A 202 7.18 8.15 23.85
N PRO A 203 8.16 8.78 23.19
CA PRO A 203 8.38 10.22 23.27
C PRO A 203 7.36 11.00 22.42
N GLU A 204 7.15 12.28 22.75
CA GLU A 204 6.34 13.19 21.94
C GLU A 204 6.99 13.52 20.58
N LYS A 205 8.33 13.53 20.53
CA LYS A 205 9.13 13.76 19.33
C LYS A 205 9.88 12.49 18.96
N PRO A 206 10.08 12.19 17.68
CA PRO A 206 10.85 11.02 17.29
C PRO A 206 12.28 11.10 17.82
N ARG A 207 12.81 10.01 18.40
CA ARG A 207 14.21 9.95 18.88
C ARG A 207 15.20 10.01 17.73
N MET A 208 14.80 9.51 16.55
CA MET A 208 15.47 9.66 15.26
C MET A 208 14.39 9.90 14.21
N THR A 209 14.73 10.57 13.13
CA THR A 209 13.80 10.82 12.02
C THR A 209 13.13 9.53 11.57
N GLY A 210 11.79 9.52 11.53
CA GLY A 210 10.99 8.37 11.11
C GLY A 210 10.65 7.38 12.22
N THR A 211 11.16 7.54 13.46
CA THR A 211 10.77 6.65 14.56
C THR A 211 9.41 7.04 15.14
N VAL A 212 8.69 6.02 15.64
CA VAL A 212 7.34 6.18 16.19
C VAL A 212 7.32 7.08 17.44
N THR A 213 6.22 7.81 17.57
CA THR A 213 5.96 8.76 18.65
C THR A 213 4.65 8.42 19.35
N LYS A 214 4.34 9.11 20.45
CA LYS A 214 3.03 9.01 21.09
C LYS A 214 1.88 9.23 20.11
N ASN A 215 1.98 10.20 19.20
CA ASN A 215 0.91 10.45 18.25
C ASN A 215 0.74 9.34 17.21
N VAL A 216 1.82 8.64 16.83
CA VAL A 216 1.69 7.42 16.01
C VAL A 216 0.95 6.32 16.78
N ALA A 217 1.27 6.12 18.07
CA ALA A 217 0.54 5.18 18.91
C ALA A 217 -0.93 5.59 19.11
N ARG A 218 -1.23 6.89 19.32
CA ARG A 218 -2.61 7.41 19.37
C ARG A 218 -3.39 7.10 18.08
N LEU A 219 -2.75 7.26 16.92
CA LEU A 219 -3.41 6.97 15.64
C LEU A 219 -3.83 5.51 15.56
N TYR A 220 -2.90 4.59 15.84
CA TYR A 220 -3.21 3.16 15.75
C TYR A 220 -4.17 2.71 16.85
N LEU A 221 -4.11 3.29 18.04
CA LEU A 221 -5.06 3.00 19.10
C LEU A 221 -6.47 3.50 18.74
N SER A 222 -6.60 4.71 18.16
CA SER A 222 -7.89 5.22 17.67
C SER A 222 -8.45 4.37 16.53
N LYS A 223 -7.59 3.94 15.58
CA LYS A 223 -7.98 3.01 14.50
C LYS A 223 -8.43 1.66 15.05
N ALA A 224 -7.70 1.10 16.01
CA ALA A 224 -8.02 -0.18 16.62
C ALA A 224 -9.36 -0.12 17.39
N TYR A 225 -9.60 0.94 18.18
CA TYR A 225 -10.89 1.16 18.83
C TYR A 225 -12.03 1.31 17.83
N LEU A 226 -11.84 2.11 16.79
CA LEU A 226 -12.84 2.31 15.73
C LEU A 226 -13.18 0.99 15.02
N THR A 227 -12.17 0.21 14.64
CA THR A 227 -12.36 -1.06 13.93
C THR A 227 -13.03 -2.11 14.82
N TYR A 228 -12.63 -2.18 16.08
CA TYR A 228 -13.25 -3.10 17.03
C TYR A 228 -14.71 -2.72 17.35
N ALA A 229 -15.03 -1.41 17.42
CA ALA A 229 -16.40 -0.95 17.59
C ALA A 229 -17.31 -1.42 16.44
N TRP A 230 -16.86 -1.31 15.20
CA TRP A 230 -17.57 -1.85 14.03
C TRP A 230 -17.71 -3.36 14.07
N TRP A 231 -16.64 -4.06 14.47
CA TRP A 231 -16.70 -5.51 14.63
C TRP A 231 -17.74 -5.94 15.66
N LEU A 232 -17.83 -5.22 16.79
CA LEU A 232 -18.84 -5.48 17.83
C LEU A 232 -20.26 -5.20 17.34
N GLU A 233 -20.48 -4.08 16.65
CA GLU A 233 -21.81 -3.69 16.15
C GLU A 233 -22.31 -4.64 15.06
N ASN A 234 -21.44 -5.01 14.14
CA ASN A 234 -21.70 -5.99 13.08
C ASN A 234 -23.04 -5.81 12.34
N PRO A 235 -23.29 -4.66 11.71
CA PRO A 235 -24.61 -4.33 11.17
C PRO A 235 -25.08 -5.29 10.06
N ASN A 236 -24.17 -5.93 9.33
CA ASN A 236 -24.49 -6.82 8.21
C ASN A 236 -24.28 -8.31 8.54
N ASN A 237 -24.12 -8.66 9.82
CA ASN A 237 -23.93 -10.04 10.28
C ASN A 237 -22.75 -10.76 9.59
N ILE A 238 -21.64 -10.04 9.37
CA ILE A 238 -20.44 -10.64 8.79
C ILE A 238 -19.89 -11.71 9.76
N PRO A 239 -19.58 -12.92 9.28
CA PRO A 239 -19.07 -13.99 10.13
C PRO A 239 -17.68 -13.62 10.69
N THR A 240 -17.34 -14.23 11.82
CA THR A 240 -16.01 -14.15 12.43
C THR A 240 -15.45 -15.55 12.62
N TYR A 241 -14.13 -15.69 12.53
CA TYR A 241 -13.51 -16.99 12.76
C TYR A 241 -12.15 -16.80 13.48
N PRO A 242 -11.81 -17.62 14.52
CA PRO A 242 -12.69 -18.59 15.17
C PRO A 242 -14.01 -17.97 15.65
N GLU A 243 -15.07 -18.77 15.66
CA GLU A 243 -16.38 -18.29 16.10
C GLU A 243 -16.34 -17.82 17.56
N CYS A 244 -16.91 -16.68 17.82
CA CYS A 244 -17.06 -16.13 19.17
C CYS A 244 -18.23 -15.15 19.23
N SER A 245 -18.73 -14.91 20.43
CA SER A 245 -19.81 -13.93 20.65
C SER A 245 -19.32 -12.49 20.47
N ARG A 246 -20.25 -11.62 20.06
CA ARG A 246 -20.05 -10.18 19.98
C ARG A 246 -21.02 -9.49 20.93
N ASP A 247 -20.51 -8.61 21.77
CA ASP A 247 -21.34 -7.78 22.63
C ASP A 247 -21.52 -6.40 22.00
N ALA A 248 -22.54 -6.25 21.17
CA ALA A 248 -22.85 -5.00 20.47
C ALA A 248 -23.11 -3.82 21.43
N SER A 249 -23.47 -4.07 22.70
CA SER A 249 -23.69 -3.01 23.67
C SER A 249 -22.42 -2.21 23.99
N GLN A 250 -21.23 -2.81 23.79
CA GLN A 250 -19.94 -2.16 24.02
C GLN A 250 -19.49 -1.27 22.86
N ALA A 251 -20.11 -1.42 21.66
CA ALA A 251 -19.67 -0.69 20.46
C ALA A 251 -19.61 0.83 20.65
N GLN A 252 -20.65 1.41 21.27
CA GLN A 252 -20.71 2.85 21.54
C GLN A 252 -19.56 3.34 22.42
N GLY A 253 -19.13 2.53 23.39
CA GLY A 253 -17.98 2.83 24.25
C GLY A 253 -16.66 2.89 23.45
N TYR A 254 -16.49 1.98 22.50
CA TYR A 254 -15.28 1.96 21.64
C TYR A 254 -15.31 3.05 20.57
N PHE A 255 -16.46 3.41 19.99
CA PHE A 255 -16.57 4.60 19.14
C PHE A 255 -16.18 5.87 19.91
N LYS A 256 -16.63 5.99 21.18
CA LYS A 256 -16.26 7.11 22.03
C LYS A 256 -14.75 7.15 22.30
N LYS A 257 -14.13 6.02 22.63
CA LYS A 257 -12.68 5.92 22.81
C LYS A 257 -11.91 6.34 21.55
N ALA A 258 -12.37 5.90 20.37
CA ALA A 258 -11.76 6.26 19.08
C ALA A 258 -11.84 7.76 18.84
N TYR A 259 -13.01 8.37 19.07
CA TYR A 259 -13.23 9.80 18.97
C TYR A 259 -12.32 10.59 19.92
N ASP A 260 -12.31 10.24 21.21
CA ASP A 260 -11.55 10.95 22.24
C ASP A 260 -10.04 10.87 21.95
N MET A 261 -9.54 9.71 21.56
CA MET A 261 -8.13 9.51 21.23
C MET A 261 -7.71 10.33 20.01
N ALA A 262 -8.56 10.40 18.98
CA ALA A 262 -8.30 11.23 17.80
C ALA A 262 -8.34 12.73 18.16
N GLN A 263 -9.31 13.17 18.99
CA GLN A 263 -9.38 14.56 19.46
C GLN A 263 -8.18 14.94 20.34
N ASP A 264 -7.71 14.02 21.21
CA ASP A 264 -6.50 14.26 22.00
C ASP A 264 -5.28 14.52 21.12
N ALA A 265 -5.11 13.71 20.06
CA ALA A 265 -4.01 13.90 19.12
C ALA A 265 -4.13 15.20 18.30
N ILE A 266 -5.34 15.57 17.86
CA ILE A 266 -5.59 16.83 17.14
C ILE A 266 -5.26 18.02 18.04
N ASN A 267 -5.62 17.98 19.32
CA ASN A 267 -5.36 19.04 20.29
C ASN A 267 -3.88 19.08 20.75
N ASN A 268 -3.19 17.95 20.69
CA ASN A 268 -1.79 17.79 21.10
C ASN A 268 -0.96 17.21 19.95
N PRO A 269 -0.79 17.93 18.82
CA PRO A 269 -0.23 17.38 17.59
C PRO A 269 1.27 17.05 17.68
N GLY A 270 1.98 17.57 18.69
CA GLY A 270 3.43 17.39 18.79
C GLY A 270 4.17 18.01 17.60
N PRO A 271 5.02 17.24 16.89
CA PRO A 271 5.73 17.76 15.72
C PRO A 271 4.91 17.74 14.42
N TYR A 272 3.67 17.23 14.46
CA TYR A 272 2.86 17.00 13.27
C TYR A 272 1.87 18.13 13.01
N ALA A 273 1.59 18.36 11.73
CA ALA A 273 0.63 19.37 11.29
C ALA A 273 0.15 19.07 9.88
N LEU A 274 -1.06 19.49 9.52
CA LEU A 274 -1.51 19.49 8.14
C LEU A 274 -0.64 20.43 7.30
N GLN A 275 -0.32 20.03 6.06
CA GLN A 275 0.29 20.92 5.08
C GLN A 275 -0.73 21.97 4.61
N THR A 276 -0.24 23.08 4.08
CA THR A 276 -1.08 24.20 3.62
C THR A 276 -1.97 23.80 2.45
N THR A 277 -1.44 23.01 1.51
CA THR A 277 -2.19 22.47 0.35
C THR A 277 -2.00 20.97 0.25
N PHE A 278 -2.90 20.29 -0.45
CA PHE A 278 -2.76 18.85 -0.70
C PHE A 278 -1.57 18.52 -1.63
N TYR A 279 -1.22 19.44 -2.53
CA TYR A 279 0.00 19.33 -3.32
C TYR A 279 1.25 19.23 -2.43
N ASP A 280 1.35 20.08 -1.40
CA ASP A 280 2.51 20.11 -0.50
C ASP A 280 2.67 18.80 0.30
N VAL A 281 1.57 18.06 0.54
CA VAL A 281 1.62 16.73 1.19
C VAL A 281 2.36 15.72 0.32
N ASN A 282 2.16 15.77 -1.01
CA ASN A 282 2.44 14.68 -1.93
C ASN A 282 3.58 14.95 -2.94
N VAL A 283 4.03 16.21 -3.07
CA VAL A 283 5.15 16.51 -3.96
C VAL A 283 6.45 15.90 -3.44
N ALA A 284 7.16 15.19 -4.30
CA ALA A 284 8.36 14.42 -3.94
C ALA A 284 9.49 15.26 -3.29
N THR A 285 9.57 16.54 -3.66
CA THR A 285 10.55 17.45 -3.06
C THR A 285 10.22 17.84 -1.61
N ASN A 286 9.04 17.47 -1.13
CA ASN A 286 8.59 17.67 0.25
C ASN A 286 8.25 16.35 0.96
N ASP A 287 8.79 15.24 0.51
CA ASP A 287 8.64 13.94 1.18
C ASP A 287 9.09 14.03 2.66
N ARG A 288 8.48 13.23 3.54
CA ARG A 288 8.74 13.24 5.00
C ARG A 288 8.36 14.55 5.68
N ASN A 289 7.37 15.29 5.14
CA ASN A 289 6.87 16.53 5.72
C ASN A 289 6.13 16.30 7.06
N SER A 290 5.74 17.37 7.73
CA SER A 290 5.12 17.31 9.06
C SER A 290 3.75 16.63 9.11
N GLU A 291 3.09 16.37 7.98
CA GLU A 291 1.84 15.61 7.94
C GLU A 291 2.08 14.09 7.96
N ILE A 292 3.27 13.64 7.56
CA ILE A 292 3.61 12.21 7.47
C ILE A 292 4.15 11.73 8.83
N MET A 293 3.42 10.81 9.46
CA MET A 293 3.70 10.34 10.82
C MET A 293 4.47 9.03 10.88
N LEU A 294 4.21 8.13 9.91
CA LEU A 294 4.90 6.86 9.75
C LEU A 294 5.04 6.54 8.27
N TYR A 295 6.19 6.05 7.89
CA TYR A 295 6.50 5.70 6.50
C TYR A 295 7.52 4.54 6.43
N ALA A 296 7.45 3.75 5.35
CA ALA A 296 8.51 2.84 4.97
C ALA A 296 9.55 3.64 4.19
N ASP A 297 10.73 3.80 4.77
CA ASP A 297 11.75 4.68 4.21
C ASP A 297 12.52 4.04 3.05
N HIS A 298 12.80 4.83 2.03
CA HIS A 298 13.58 4.46 0.85
C HIS A 298 14.55 5.58 0.49
N ASP A 299 15.60 5.25 -0.27
CA ASP A 299 16.69 6.15 -0.60
C ASP A 299 17.23 5.84 -2.01
N GLU A 300 17.96 6.77 -2.62
CA GLU A 300 18.69 6.55 -3.88
C GLU A 300 20.04 5.82 -3.67
N ASP A 301 20.57 5.78 -2.44
CA ASP A 301 21.84 5.12 -2.13
C ASP A 301 21.64 3.60 -1.96
N GLU A 302 22.13 2.85 -2.95
CA GLU A 302 22.03 1.38 -3.00
C GLU A 302 22.63 0.67 -1.78
N LYS A 303 23.59 1.28 -1.10
CA LYS A 303 24.25 0.66 0.07
C LYS A 303 23.32 0.49 1.27
N PHE A 304 22.21 1.23 1.33
CA PHE A 304 21.20 1.08 2.37
C PHE A 304 20.10 0.04 2.02
N GLY A 305 20.25 -0.69 0.93
CA GLY A 305 19.35 -1.77 0.55
C GLY A 305 17.96 -1.32 0.11
N ASN A 306 17.84 -0.09 -0.39
CA ASN A 306 16.59 0.54 -0.77
C ASN A 306 16.18 0.32 -2.22
N GLY A 307 16.64 -0.72 -2.83
CA GLY A 307 16.37 -0.96 -4.22
C GLY A 307 17.28 -0.17 -5.13
N GLY A 308 18.26 -0.85 -5.65
CA GLY A 308 19.04 -0.37 -6.76
C GLY A 308 18.14 -0.03 -7.94
N ALA A 309 18.69 0.61 -8.96
CA ALA A 309 18.00 0.92 -10.20
C ALA A 309 17.53 -0.32 -10.98
N GLY A 310 17.90 -1.50 -10.56
CA GLY A 310 17.56 -2.77 -11.16
C GLY A 310 16.62 -3.59 -10.30
N TYR A 311 15.31 -3.50 -10.53
CA TYR A 311 14.37 -4.47 -9.99
C TYR A 311 14.68 -5.86 -10.57
N GLY A 312 15.08 -6.78 -9.68
CA GLY A 312 15.24 -8.19 -10.04
C GLY A 312 13.88 -8.88 -10.16
N TRP A 313 13.49 -9.28 -11.33
CA TRP A 313 12.28 -10.08 -11.56
C TRP A 313 12.20 -11.26 -10.61
N GLY A 314 11.08 -11.37 -9.89
CA GLY A 314 10.78 -12.49 -9.01
C GLY A 314 11.36 -12.39 -7.60
N ASN A 315 12.07 -11.33 -7.26
CA ASN A 315 12.47 -11.08 -5.89
C ASN A 315 11.33 -10.38 -5.12
N GLY A 316 10.26 -11.12 -4.84
CA GLY A 316 9.20 -10.66 -3.93
C GLY A 316 9.70 -10.36 -2.51
N ALA A 317 10.98 -10.56 -2.24
CA ALA A 317 11.68 -10.21 -1.02
C ALA A 317 12.51 -8.91 -1.16
N SER A 318 12.49 -8.24 -2.31
CA SER A 318 13.20 -6.98 -2.47
C SER A 318 12.44 -5.88 -1.71
N PRO A 319 13.11 -5.11 -0.83
CA PRO A 319 12.51 -3.99 -0.14
C PRO A 319 12.33 -2.75 -1.04
N GLU A 320 12.17 -2.94 -2.35
CA GLU A 320 12.03 -1.86 -3.33
C GLU A 320 10.62 -1.31 -3.38
N ASN A 321 10.49 0.01 -3.44
CA ASN A 321 9.21 0.67 -3.67
C ASN A 321 8.89 0.70 -5.18
N PHE A 322 8.07 -0.25 -5.63
CA PHE A 322 7.65 -0.37 -7.04
C PHE A 322 6.12 -0.41 -7.20
N ALA A 323 5.36 -0.17 -6.14
CA ALA A 323 3.90 -0.28 -6.15
C ALA A 323 3.26 0.62 -7.22
N TYR A 324 3.78 1.83 -7.45
CA TYR A 324 3.27 2.75 -8.47
C TYR A 324 3.31 2.18 -9.90
N TRP A 325 4.19 1.19 -10.21
CA TRP A 325 4.20 0.54 -11.53
C TRP A 325 2.88 -0.17 -11.82
N MET A 326 2.23 -0.69 -10.78
CA MET A 326 0.99 -1.45 -10.91
C MET A 326 -0.14 -0.57 -11.46
N GLU A 327 -0.16 0.70 -11.08
CA GLU A 327 -1.16 1.69 -11.43
C GLU A 327 -0.78 2.50 -12.69
N THR A 328 0.34 2.22 -13.33
CA THR A 328 0.81 2.96 -14.49
C THR A 328 0.45 2.23 -15.78
N TRP A 329 -0.46 2.82 -16.59
CA TRP A 329 -0.77 2.28 -17.92
C TRP A 329 0.37 2.54 -18.92
N ASN A 330 0.36 1.86 -20.07
CA ASN A 330 1.45 1.95 -21.04
C ASN A 330 1.35 3.20 -21.92
N TYR A 331 1.47 4.38 -21.31
CA TYR A 331 1.46 5.67 -22.03
C TYR A 331 2.57 5.79 -23.08
N THR A 332 3.61 4.96 -23.01
CA THR A 332 4.69 4.96 -24.01
C THR A 332 4.30 4.33 -25.35
N GLU A 333 3.08 3.76 -25.44
CA GLU A 333 2.50 3.32 -26.72
C GLU A 333 1.92 4.47 -27.54
N MET A 334 1.83 5.67 -26.98
CA MET A 334 1.49 6.86 -27.78
C MET A 334 2.53 7.07 -28.87
N ILE A 335 2.07 7.23 -30.10
CA ILE A 335 2.89 7.57 -31.26
C ILE A 335 2.26 8.75 -31.97
N ALA A 336 3.07 9.73 -32.29
CA ALA A 336 2.71 10.86 -33.15
C ALA A 336 3.58 10.85 -34.40
N LYS A 337 3.29 11.75 -35.34
CA LYS A 337 4.13 11.97 -36.53
C LYS A 337 5.02 13.19 -36.33
N ASP A 338 6.26 13.10 -36.79
CA ASP A 338 7.14 14.26 -36.93
C ASP A 338 6.80 15.06 -38.22
N PRO A 339 7.44 16.21 -38.48
CA PRO A 339 7.22 16.99 -39.69
C PRO A 339 7.48 16.23 -40.99
N ASP A 340 8.33 15.22 -40.97
CA ASP A 340 8.70 14.39 -42.13
C ASP A 340 7.79 13.18 -42.30
N GLY A 341 6.79 13.01 -41.42
CA GLY A 341 5.85 11.90 -41.43
C GLY A 341 6.32 10.62 -40.76
N ASN A 342 7.48 10.63 -40.07
CA ASN A 342 7.97 9.48 -39.34
C ASN A 342 7.29 9.32 -37.99
N ASN A 343 7.22 8.08 -37.49
CA ASN A 343 6.68 7.80 -36.17
C ASN A 343 7.66 8.25 -35.08
N ILE A 344 7.14 8.90 -34.06
CA ILE A 344 7.88 9.33 -32.88
C ILE A 344 7.07 9.03 -31.61
N ASN A 345 7.73 8.55 -30.55
CA ASN A 345 7.13 8.41 -29.24
C ASN A 345 7.21 9.76 -28.51
N PRO A 346 6.10 10.52 -28.44
CA PRO A 346 6.15 11.86 -27.90
C PRO A 346 6.37 11.89 -26.39
N VAL A 347 5.93 10.83 -25.67
CA VAL A 347 6.09 10.68 -24.23
C VAL A 347 6.84 9.40 -23.93
N GLN A 348 8.01 9.54 -23.38
CA GLN A 348 8.89 8.42 -23.03
C GLN A 348 8.98 8.27 -21.51
N ARG A 349 9.44 7.09 -21.04
CA ARG A 349 9.64 6.83 -19.61
C ARG A 349 10.61 7.83 -19.01
N GLU A 350 10.22 8.38 -17.89
CA GLU A 350 11.05 9.29 -17.10
C GLU A 350 10.77 9.04 -15.61
N ALA A 351 11.81 9.10 -14.76
CA ALA A 351 11.67 8.87 -13.32
C ALA A 351 11.21 10.16 -12.62
N VAL A 352 10.01 10.63 -12.97
CA VAL A 352 9.33 11.79 -12.39
C VAL A 352 7.90 11.44 -12.04
N GLN A 353 7.33 12.16 -11.07
CA GLN A 353 5.92 11.96 -10.71
C GLN A 353 5.03 12.13 -11.96
N GLY A 354 4.05 11.25 -12.11
CA GLY A 354 3.17 11.21 -13.25
C GLY A 354 3.67 10.41 -14.46
N LEU A 355 4.88 9.87 -14.41
CA LEU A 355 5.43 8.99 -15.44
C LEU A 355 5.99 7.71 -14.78
N GLY A 356 7.17 7.23 -15.19
CA GLY A 356 7.80 6.04 -14.65
C GLY A 356 7.51 4.78 -15.47
N ARG A 357 7.75 3.61 -14.88
CA ARG A 357 7.63 2.33 -15.58
C ARG A 357 6.19 1.83 -15.63
N PRO A 358 5.57 1.66 -16.81
CA PRO A 358 4.23 1.09 -16.94
C PRO A 358 4.24 -0.43 -16.76
N TRP A 359 3.34 -0.94 -15.89
CA TRP A 359 3.07 -2.36 -15.74
C TRP A 359 1.62 -2.73 -15.98
N THR A 360 0.70 -1.78 -15.93
CA THR A 360 -0.72 -1.94 -16.29
C THR A 360 -1.37 -3.13 -15.57
N ARG A 361 -1.24 -3.18 -14.23
CA ARG A 361 -1.77 -4.28 -13.40
C ARG A 361 -3.07 -3.92 -12.70
N MET A 362 -3.21 -2.66 -12.29
CA MET A 362 -4.37 -2.11 -11.59
C MET A 362 -4.87 -0.89 -12.36
N ALA A 363 -6.18 -0.79 -12.49
CA ALA A 363 -6.86 0.34 -13.13
C ALA A 363 -7.93 0.89 -12.18
N PRO A 364 -8.10 2.21 -12.06
CA PRO A 364 -9.25 2.76 -11.38
C PRO A 364 -10.54 2.39 -12.13
N ILE A 365 -11.65 2.27 -11.41
CA ILE A 365 -12.96 2.07 -12.03
C ILE A 365 -13.53 3.40 -12.52
N ALA A 366 -14.34 3.37 -13.59
CA ALA A 366 -14.93 4.59 -14.14
C ALA A 366 -15.93 5.25 -13.18
N ASP A 367 -16.65 4.46 -12.39
CA ASP A 367 -17.65 4.94 -11.42
C ASP A 367 -17.11 6.00 -10.46
N ALA A 368 -15.82 5.94 -10.12
CA ALA A 368 -15.22 6.93 -9.25
C ALA A 368 -15.12 8.33 -9.89
N PHE A 369 -15.17 8.44 -11.22
CA PHE A 369 -14.89 9.67 -11.97
C PHE A 369 -16.10 10.27 -12.68
N ILE A 370 -17.17 9.52 -12.83
CA ILE A 370 -18.41 9.94 -13.51
C ILE A 370 -19.44 10.46 -12.50
N ALA A 371 -20.59 10.87 -12.98
CA ALA A 371 -21.67 11.41 -12.16
C ALA A 371 -22.04 10.46 -11.01
N GLY A 372 -22.10 11.00 -9.80
CA GLY A 372 -22.34 10.24 -8.57
C GLY A 372 -21.09 9.60 -7.96
N GLY A 373 -19.94 9.65 -8.61
CA GLY A 373 -18.66 9.18 -8.08
C GLY A 373 -17.97 10.20 -7.18
N VAL A 374 -16.93 9.75 -6.48
CA VAL A 374 -16.15 10.61 -5.56
C VAL A 374 -15.46 11.77 -6.27
N TRP A 375 -15.20 11.64 -7.56
CA TRP A 375 -14.55 12.61 -8.43
C TRP A 375 -15.47 13.08 -9.57
N GLU A 376 -16.74 13.29 -9.29
CA GLU A 376 -17.66 13.89 -10.28
C GLU A 376 -17.28 15.33 -10.65
N ASP A 377 -17.77 15.82 -11.78
CA ASP A 377 -17.33 17.09 -12.37
C ASP A 377 -17.43 18.29 -11.42
N GLY A 378 -18.48 18.37 -10.61
CA GLY A 378 -18.65 19.44 -9.63
C GLY A 378 -17.57 19.42 -8.52
N VAL A 379 -17.16 18.23 -8.08
CA VAL A 379 -16.08 18.05 -7.10
C VAL A 379 -14.73 18.38 -7.70
N LYS A 380 -14.43 17.86 -8.92
CA LYS A 380 -13.16 18.12 -9.63
C LYS A 380 -12.85 19.60 -9.78
N ALA A 381 -13.87 20.44 -9.93
CA ALA A 381 -13.70 21.85 -10.23
C ALA A 381 -13.12 22.66 -9.06
N ILE A 382 -13.33 22.24 -7.82
CA ILE A 382 -12.96 23.00 -6.61
C ILE A 382 -12.09 22.23 -5.61
N ASP A 383 -11.94 20.91 -5.77
CA ASP A 383 -11.16 20.06 -4.89
C ASP A 383 -9.75 19.82 -5.47
N SER A 384 -8.74 20.49 -4.91
CA SER A 384 -7.35 20.40 -5.37
C SER A 384 -6.76 18.99 -5.27
N ARG A 385 -7.39 18.11 -4.48
CA ARG A 385 -6.95 16.71 -4.34
C ARG A 385 -7.08 15.95 -5.65
N TYR A 386 -8.06 16.28 -6.50
CA TYR A 386 -8.20 15.67 -7.81
C TYR A 386 -6.97 15.91 -8.70
N ASP A 387 -6.56 17.17 -8.86
CA ASP A 387 -5.36 17.51 -9.63
C ASP A 387 -4.09 16.90 -9.03
N ALA A 388 -3.91 16.98 -7.71
CA ALA A 388 -2.71 16.49 -7.04
C ALA A 388 -2.71 14.96 -6.76
N THR A 389 -3.78 14.24 -7.13
CA THR A 389 -3.83 12.77 -7.08
C THR A 389 -3.51 12.14 -8.43
N PHE A 390 -3.99 12.73 -9.55
CA PHE A 390 -3.97 12.07 -10.84
C PHE A 390 -3.11 12.80 -11.88
N THR A 391 -2.39 12.03 -12.69
CA THR A 391 -1.83 12.51 -13.95
C THR A 391 -2.93 12.52 -14.99
N LEU A 392 -3.40 13.72 -15.33
CA LEU A 392 -4.45 13.94 -16.31
C LEU A 392 -3.90 14.48 -17.63
N SER A 393 -2.68 15.04 -17.63
CA SER A 393 -2.03 15.59 -18.82
C SER A 393 -0.64 14.98 -19.02
N TYR A 394 -0.34 14.62 -20.25
CA TYR A 394 0.92 14.04 -20.65
C TYR A 394 1.70 15.02 -21.52
N PHE A 395 2.88 15.39 -21.04
CA PHE A 395 3.76 16.34 -21.72
C PHE A 395 4.81 15.62 -22.54
N THR A 396 5.07 16.13 -23.72
CA THR A 396 6.09 15.61 -24.61
C THR A 396 7.50 15.72 -24.00
N ASN A 397 8.33 14.70 -24.21
CA ASN A 397 9.70 14.67 -23.69
C ASN A 397 10.71 13.98 -24.63
N TRP A 398 10.37 13.76 -25.92
CA TRP A 398 11.23 13.06 -26.89
C TRP A 398 12.61 13.73 -27.07
N THR A 399 12.73 15.04 -26.88
CA THR A 399 13.99 15.77 -27.01
C THR A 399 15.02 15.36 -25.93
N LYS A 400 14.55 14.87 -24.76
CA LYS A 400 15.43 14.37 -23.70
C LYS A 400 16.17 13.09 -24.09
N SER A 401 15.66 12.32 -25.06
CA SER A 401 16.35 11.15 -25.63
C SER A 401 17.15 11.47 -26.89
N GLY A 402 17.33 12.73 -27.22
CA GLY A 402 18.08 13.19 -28.40
C GLY A 402 17.25 13.29 -29.68
N GLY A 403 15.90 13.21 -29.58
CA GLY A 403 15.02 13.46 -30.71
C GLY A 403 15.15 14.90 -31.22
N LYS A 404 15.27 15.07 -32.55
CA LYS A 404 15.57 16.35 -33.21
C LYS A 404 14.36 17.04 -33.85
N ALA A 405 13.20 16.37 -33.89
CA ALA A 405 11.99 16.97 -34.44
C ALA A 405 11.63 18.25 -33.68
N ALA A 406 11.32 19.32 -34.39
CA ALA A 406 10.97 20.60 -33.81
C ALA A 406 9.58 20.55 -33.14
N TYR A 407 8.69 19.71 -33.66
CA TYR A 407 7.34 19.45 -33.15
C TYR A 407 6.86 18.07 -33.58
N VAL A 408 5.75 17.62 -33.01
CA VAL A 408 4.98 16.48 -33.51
C VAL A 408 3.60 16.96 -33.96
N ILE A 409 2.94 16.19 -34.81
CA ILE A 409 1.56 16.46 -35.25
C ILE A 409 0.63 15.90 -34.16
N GLY A 410 -0.07 16.80 -33.52
CA GLY A 410 -1.11 16.49 -32.53
C GLY A 410 -2.51 16.42 -33.11
N ALA A 411 -3.50 16.59 -32.25
CA ALA A 411 -4.92 16.61 -32.64
C ALA A 411 -5.22 17.77 -33.62
N ASN A 412 -6.23 17.56 -34.43
CA ASN A 412 -6.67 18.52 -35.48
C ASN A 412 -5.54 18.92 -36.47
N GLY A 413 -4.46 18.11 -36.56
CA GLY A 413 -3.30 18.44 -37.40
C GLY A 413 -2.45 19.59 -36.85
N MET A 414 -2.66 20.00 -35.63
CA MET A 414 -1.92 21.10 -34.99
C MET A 414 -0.54 20.63 -34.53
N HIS A 415 0.38 21.58 -34.40
CA HIS A 415 1.75 21.29 -33.93
C HIS A 415 1.80 21.26 -32.40
N VAL A 416 2.51 20.27 -31.84
CA VAL A 416 2.83 20.16 -30.41
C VAL A 416 4.35 20.16 -30.26
N GLY A 417 4.88 21.16 -29.58
CA GLY A 417 6.31 21.34 -29.33
C GLY A 417 6.84 20.49 -28.15
N PRO A 418 8.15 20.56 -27.88
CA PRO A 418 8.73 19.94 -26.70
C PRO A 418 8.17 20.53 -25.40
N ASN A 419 7.86 19.66 -24.43
CA ASN A 419 7.29 20.02 -23.13
C ASN A 419 5.88 20.68 -23.21
N GLU A 420 5.17 20.44 -24.29
CA GLU A 420 3.75 20.79 -24.43
C GLU A 420 2.87 19.56 -24.24
N ILE A 421 1.59 19.77 -23.96
CA ILE A 421 0.64 18.69 -23.71
C ILE A 421 0.30 18.00 -25.04
N ILE A 422 0.44 16.67 -25.10
CA ILE A 422 0.04 15.85 -26.26
C ILE A 422 -1.23 15.04 -25.99
N PHE A 423 -1.56 14.77 -24.73
CA PHE A 423 -2.75 14.04 -24.34
C PHE A 423 -3.30 14.55 -23.01
N SER A 424 -4.64 14.65 -22.91
CA SER A 424 -5.34 15.02 -21.67
C SER A 424 -6.57 14.17 -21.42
N TRP A 425 -6.77 13.80 -20.14
CA TRP A 425 -8.06 13.35 -19.65
C TRP A 425 -8.96 14.57 -19.41
N VAL A 426 -10.21 14.48 -19.85
CA VAL A 426 -11.20 15.55 -19.67
C VAL A 426 -12.41 15.04 -18.88
N PRO A 427 -13.19 15.94 -18.25
CA PRO A 427 -14.41 15.59 -17.55
C PRO A 427 -15.43 14.86 -18.44
N GLU A 428 -16.31 14.05 -17.85
CA GLU A 428 -17.39 13.36 -18.55
C GLU A 428 -18.30 14.36 -19.33
N SER A 429 -18.56 15.53 -18.76
CA SER A 429 -19.35 16.60 -19.39
C SER A 429 -18.79 17.12 -20.72
N GLU A 430 -17.52 16.89 -20.99
CA GLU A 430 -16.85 17.27 -22.23
C GLU A 430 -16.95 16.20 -23.34
N ASP A 431 -17.37 14.97 -23.00
CA ASP A 431 -17.37 13.82 -23.92
C ASP A 431 -18.10 14.09 -25.22
N SER A 432 -19.25 14.76 -25.18
CA SER A 432 -20.04 15.09 -26.36
C SER A 432 -19.35 16.04 -27.36
N LYS A 433 -18.28 16.73 -26.92
CA LYS A 433 -17.47 17.63 -27.75
C LYS A 433 -16.32 16.92 -28.46
N ILE A 434 -16.05 15.66 -28.08
CA ILE A 434 -14.92 14.88 -28.59
C ILE A 434 -15.34 14.22 -29.90
N GLY A 435 -14.62 14.52 -30.99
CA GLY A 435 -14.79 13.90 -32.28
C GLY A 435 -13.77 12.76 -32.52
N ASN A 436 -14.03 12.01 -33.58
CA ASN A 436 -13.09 11.00 -34.11
C ASN A 436 -12.81 9.75 -33.29
N TYR A 437 -13.45 9.54 -32.14
CA TYR A 437 -13.37 8.27 -31.42
C TYR A 437 -13.72 7.04 -32.28
N ASP A 438 -14.77 7.17 -33.09
CA ASP A 438 -15.30 6.08 -33.91
C ASP A 438 -14.73 6.01 -35.34
N LYS A 439 -14.00 7.04 -35.78
CA LYS A 439 -13.48 7.12 -37.15
C LYS A 439 -12.10 6.50 -37.32
N ILE A 440 -11.33 6.41 -36.27
CA ILE A 440 -9.99 5.84 -36.27
C ILE A 440 -10.04 4.52 -35.50
N LYS A 441 -10.15 3.41 -36.25
CA LYS A 441 -10.25 2.05 -35.67
C LYS A 441 -9.22 1.13 -36.31
N ASP A 442 -8.72 0.17 -35.50
CA ASP A 442 -7.90 -0.92 -36.02
C ASP A 442 -8.76 -1.96 -36.77
N ASP A 443 -8.11 -2.98 -37.34
CA ASP A 443 -8.77 -4.09 -38.06
C ASP A 443 -9.70 -4.94 -37.17
N LYS A 444 -9.65 -4.74 -35.84
CA LYS A 444 -10.53 -5.37 -34.85
C LYS A 444 -11.64 -4.44 -34.35
N GLY A 445 -11.70 -3.23 -34.88
CA GLY A 445 -12.70 -2.24 -34.50
C GLY A 445 -12.36 -1.42 -33.25
N ASN A 446 -11.13 -1.51 -32.72
CA ASN A 446 -10.69 -0.69 -31.58
C ASN A 446 -10.40 0.74 -32.05
N ALA A 447 -10.78 1.73 -31.26
CA ALA A 447 -10.44 3.12 -31.55
C ALA A 447 -8.91 3.32 -31.53
N LEU A 448 -8.41 4.15 -32.44
CA LEU A 448 -6.98 4.38 -32.66
C LEU A 448 -6.61 5.85 -32.50
N GLY A 449 -5.39 6.11 -32.03
CA GLY A 449 -4.77 7.43 -32.09
C GLY A 449 -4.27 7.77 -33.51
N ALA A 450 -3.62 8.91 -33.66
CA ALA A 450 -3.10 9.43 -34.93
C ALA A 450 -2.16 8.46 -35.67
N ASP A 451 -1.58 7.51 -34.96
CA ASP A 451 -0.66 6.51 -35.46
C ASP A 451 -1.27 5.12 -35.67
N GLY A 452 -2.53 4.95 -35.37
CA GLY A 452 -3.23 3.68 -35.46
C GLY A 452 -3.04 2.74 -34.26
N LYS A 453 -2.51 3.18 -33.10
CA LYS A 453 -2.26 2.31 -31.93
C LYS A 453 -3.14 2.55 -30.73
N LEU A 454 -3.47 3.80 -30.39
CA LEU A 454 -4.32 4.14 -29.26
C LEU A 454 -5.49 4.99 -29.71
N GLY A 455 -6.67 4.67 -29.21
CA GLY A 455 -7.86 5.46 -29.45
C GLY A 455 -7.88 6.69 -28.56
N PHE A 456 -7.62 7.83 -29.15
CA PHE A 456 -7.83 9.14 -28.55
C PHE A 456 -8.78 9.93 -29.44
N GLY A 457 -9.55 10.83 -28.83
CA GLY A 457 -10.40 11.74 -29.57
C GLY A 457 -9.73 13.09 -29.80
N GLU A 458 -10.42 13.92 -30.56
CA GLU A 458 -10.02 15.28 -30.87
C GLU A 458 -11.12 16.25 -30.44
N MET A 459 -10.74 17.37 -29.83
CA MET A 459 -11.65 18.49 -29.55
C MET A 459 -11.30 19.69 -30.41
N PRO A 460 -12.31 20.42 -30.93
CA PRO A 460 -12.04 21.61 -31.75
C PRO A 460 -11.16 22.63 -31.03
N GLY A 461 -10.12 23.10 -31.73
CA GLY A 461 -9.20 24.13 -31.24
C GLY A 461 -8.10 23.65 -30.27
N ARG A 462 -7.99 22.33 -29.97
CA ARG A 462 -6.93 21.75 -29.14
C ARG A 462 -5.89 21.03 -30.01
N ALA A 463 -4.62 21.17 -29.61
CA ALA A 463 -3.51 20.45 -30.24
C ALA A 463 -3.26 19.09 -29.58
N ASP A 464 -3.67 18.91 -28.33
CA ASP A 464 -3.59 17.64 -27.61
C ASP A 464 -4.78 16.74 -27.94
N PHE A 465 -4.51 15.45 -28.01
CA PHE A 465 -5.54 14.41 -28.01
C PHE A 465 -6.25 14.38 -26.66
N VAL A 466 -7.51 13.94 -26.65
CA VAL A 466 -8.30 13.90 -25.42
C VAL A 466 -9.06 12.59 -25.28
N MET A 467 -9.36 12.25 -24.02
CA MET A 467 -10.27 11.17 -23.66
C MET A 467 -11.07 11.59 -22.43
N ALA A 468 -12.37 11.40 -22.46
CA ALA A 468 -13.19 11.68 -21.29
C ALA A 468 -13.13 10.51 -20.29
N VAL A 469 -13.35 10.82 -19.00
CA VAL A 469 -13.18 9.84 -17.91
C VAL A 469 -14.20 8.69 -17.95
N ASN A 470 -15.34 8.84 -18.64
CA ASN A 470 -16.27 7.74 -18.92
C ASN A 470 -15.75 6.73 -19.97
N HIS A 471 -14.54 6.94 -20.52
CA HIS A 471 -13.81 5.98 -21.35
C HIS A 471 -12.62 5.35 -20.61
N ILE A 472 -12.55 5.47 -19.29
CA ILE A 472 -11.56 4.72 -18.48
C ILE A 472 -11.72 3.24 -18.76
N SER A 473 -10.61 2.61 -19.18
CA SER A 473 -10.56 1.21 -19.59
C SER A 473 -9.42 0.47 -18.88
N ARG A 474 -9.36 -0.85 -19.01
CA ARG A 474 -8.25 -1.65 -18.48
C ARG A 474 -6.90 -1.33 -19.14
N LYS A 475 -6.89 -0.58 -20.23
CA LYS A 475 -5.67 -0.17 -20.96
C LYS A 475 -5.23 1.24 -20.67
N LYS A 476 -6.21 2.16 -20.52
CA LYS A 476 -5.99 3.60 -20.40
C LYS A 476 -6.83 4.16 -19.28
N TYR A 477 -6.19 4.86 -18.37
CA TYR A 477 -6.81 5.44 -17.18
C TYR A 477 -5.92 6.53 -16.57
N PRO A 478 -6.46 7.48 -15.80
CA PRO A 478 -5.65 8.39 -15.00
C PRO A 478 -4.75 7.61 -14.04
N ILE A 479 -3.44 7.85 -14.05
CA ILE A 479 -2.50 7.21 -13.12
C ILE A 479 -2.34 8.04 -11.86
N ASN A 480 -1.98 7.39 -10.76
CA ASN A 480 -1.78 8.05 -9.48
C ASN A 480 -0.48 8.87 -9.48
N TRP A 481 -0.60 10.20 -9.49
CA TRP A 481 0.54 11.12 -9.48
C TRP A 481 1.24 11.13 -8.11
N LYS A 482 0.48 11.12 -7.01
CA LYS A 482 1.05 11.28 -5.67
C LYS A 482 1.96 10.12 -5.25
N LEU A 483 1.71 8.90 -5.75
CA LEU A 483 2.58 7.74 -5.54
C LEU A 483 3.71 7.64 -6.57
N GLY A 484 3.72 8.50 -7.57
CA GLY A 484 4.66 8.46 -8.68
C GLY A 484 6.12 8.53 -8.25
N ILE A 485 6.99 7.91 -9.05
CA ILE A 485 8.44 7.92 -8.84
C ILE A 485 9.00 9.35 -8.92
N TYR A 486 10.07 9.60 -8.17
CA TYR A 486 10.92 10.76 -8.36
C TYR A 486 12.36 10.39 -8.02
N ARG A 487 13.29 10.62 -8.97
CA ARG A 487 14.72 10.33 -8.78
C ARG A 487 15.57 11.51 -9.24
N THR A 488 16.54 11.88 -8.42
CA THR A 488 17.52 12.94 -8.75
C THR A 488 18.72 12.38 -9.50
N ASP A 489 19.02 11.09 -9.36
CA ASP A 489 20.11 10.38 -10.02
C ASP A 489 19.78 9.95 -11.48
N ASN A 490 18.63 10.38 -12.00
CA ASN A 490 18.21 10.20 -13.40
C ASN A 490 19.05 11.08 -14.39
N ASN A 491 19.94 11.90 -13.90
CA ASN A 491 20.82 12.79 -14.66
C ASN A 491 20.08 13.71 -15.65
N GLY A 492 18.85 14.10 -15.31
CA GLY A 492 18.03 14.99 -16.14
C GLY A 492 17.61 14.41 -17.49
N GLY A 493 17.83 13.10 -17.73
CA GLY A 493 17.55 12.41 -18.98
C GLY A 493 16.68 11.18 -18.83
N LEU A 494 16.52 10.46 -19.94
CA LEU A 494 15.80 9.20 -20.02
C LEU A 494 16.75 8.00 -19.83
N GLY A 495 17.62 8.06 -18.81
CA GLY A 495 18.66 7.08 -18.55
C GLY A 495 18.15 5.72 -18.03
N SER A 496 19.06 4.85 -17.61
CA SER A 496 18.77 3.48 -17.13
C SER A 496 17.89 3.44 -15.87
N LYS A 497 17.89 4.51 -15.09
CA LYS A 497 17.14 4.62 -13.81
C LYS A 497 15.63 4.78 -13.98
N VAL A 498 15.11 5.01 -15.17
CA VAL A 498 13.66 5.15 -15.47
C VAL A 498 12.85 3.89 -15.16
N ASN A 499 13.50 2.75 -15.02
CA ASN A 499 12.89 1.47 -14.67
C ASN A 499 13.17 1.05 -13.22
N GLY A 500 13.80 1.89 -12.43
CA GLY A 500 14.15 1.60 -11.04
C GLY A 500 12.95 1.70 -10.10
N GLY A 501 13.11 1.17 -8.89
CA GLY A 501 12.21 1.41 -7.77
C GLY A 501 12.20 2.90 -7.40
N SER A 502 11.15 3.33 -6.72
CA SER A 502 11.04 4.69 -6.21
C SER A 502 11.89 4.85 -4.95
N PRO A 503 12.76 5.86 -4.86
CA PRO A 503 13.48 6.17 -3.63
C PRO A 503 12.63 6.99 -2.64
N ARG A 504 11.42 7.32 -3.04
CA ARG A 504 10.47 8.02 -2.16
C ARG A 504 10.00 7.11 -1.04
N PRO A 505 9.76 7.63 0.17
CA PRO A 505 9.14 6.85 1.22
C PRO A 505 7.71 6.44 0.81
N TRP A 506 7.26 5.28 1.29
CA TRP A 506 5.84 4.94 1.23
C TRP A 506 5.16 5.42 2.51
N ASN A 507 4.21 6.34 2.38
CA ASN A 507 3.48 6.90 3.51
C ASN A 507 2.50 5.86 4.08
N ILE A 508 2.61 5.59 5.40
CA ILE A 508 1.81 4.58 6.11
C ILE A 508 0.75 5.25 6.99
N ALA A 509 1.10 6.37 7.60
CA ALA A 509 0.21 7.10 8.51
C ALA A 509 0.36 8.61 8.30
N LYS A 510 -0.78 9.30 8.19
CA LYS A 510 -0.87 10.74 8.01
C LYS A 510 -1.66 11.38 9.15
N PHE A 511 -1.29 12.61 9.51
CA PHE A 511 -1.99 13.36 10.55
C PHE A 511 -3.45 13.68 10.16
N SER A 512 -3.73 13.84 8.87
CA SER A 512 -5.09 14.03 8.34
C SER A 512 -6.05 12.87 8.70
N GLU A 513 -5.54 11.64 8.93
CA GLU A 513 -6.40 10.50 9.26
C GLU A 513 -7.14 10.66 10.59
N PHE A 514 -6.58 11.39 11.57
CA PHE A 514 -7.27 11.67 12.83
C PHE A 514 -8.62 12.38 12.63
N TYR A 515 -8.68 13.33 11.70
CA TYR A 515 -9.92 14.05 11.39
C TYR A 515 -11.00 13.11 10.84
N LEU A 516 -10.62 12.16 9.98
CA LEU A 516 -11.56 11.21 9.39
C LEU A 516 -11.98 10.11 10.37
N ILE A 517 -11.09 9.67 11.26
CA ILE A 517 -11.44 8.77 12.37
C ILE A 517 -12.43 9.47 13.31
N ALA A 518 -12.15 10.73 13.69
CA ALA A 518 -13.04 11.50 14.54
C ALA A 518 -14.41 11.74 13.88
N ALA A 519 -14.43 12.05 12.58
CA ALA A 519 -15.67 12.24 11.83
C ALA A 519 -16.51 10.95 11.79
N GLU A 520 -15.90 9.81 11.50
CA GLU A 520 -16.58 8.51 11.46
C GLU A 520 -17.14 8.12 12.83
N ALA A 521 -16.32 8.23 13.87
CA ALA A 521 -16.77 7.97 15.23
C ALA A 521 -17.88 8.93 15.66
N ALA A 522 -17.80 10.22 15.30
CA ALA A 522 -18.84 11.22 15.59
C ALA A 522 -20.19 10.87 14.92
N VAL A 523 -20.16 10.38 13.66
CA VAL A 523 -21.38 9.87 12.99
C VAL A 523 -22.00 8.73 13.79
N LYS A 524 -21.19 7.76 14.24
CA LYS A 524 -21.66 6.59 15.03
C LYS A 524 -22.17 6.99 16.42
N LEU A 525 -21.70 8.09 16.97
CA LEU A 525 -22.13 8.67 18.25
C LEU A 525 -23.29 9.66 18.10
N ASN A 526 -23.84 9.84 16.90
CA ASN A 526 -24.88 10.83 16.59
C ASN A 526 -24.46 12.28 16.87
N MET A 527 -23.17 12.60 16.76
CA MET A 527 -22.56 13.91 16.98
C MET A 527 -22.34 14.64 15.64
N ASN A 528 -23.41 14.87 14.88
CA ASN A 528 -23.32 15.37 13.51
C ASN A 528 -22.54 16.69 13.39
N ALA A 529 -22.70 17.62 14.33
CA ALA A 529 -21.96 18.89 14.29
C ALA A 529 -20.44 18.69 14.36
N GLU A 530 -19.98 17.75 15.17
CA GLU A 530 -18.57 17.37 15.26
C GLU A 530 -18.11 16.65 14.00
N ALA A 531 -18.93 15.76 13.41
CA ALA A 531 -18.61 15.11 12.16
C ALA A 531 -18.40 16.13 11.02
N VAL A 532 -19.32 17.11 10.88
CA VAL A 532 -19.19 18.22 9.92
C VAL A 532 -17.91 19.02 10.18
N LYS A 533 -17.64 19.37 11.45
CA LYS A 533 -16.44 20.14 11.81
C LYS A 533 -15.15 19.40 11.42
N MET A 534 -15.05 18.10 11.70
CA MET A 534 -13.85 17.31 11.39
C MET A 534 -13.62 17.20 9.88
N VAL A 535 -14.66 16.90 9.12
CA VAL A 535 -14.60 16.84 7.65
C VAL A 535 -14.20 18.20 7.07
N ASN A 536 -14.76 19.29 7.58
CA ASN A 536 -14.52 20.63 7.07
C ASN A 536 -13.08 21.11 7.19
N VAL A 537 -12.32 20.64 8.18
CA VAL A 537 -10.88 20.96 8.28
C VAL A 537 -10.13 20.51 7.02
N LEU A 538 -10.38 19.28 6.57
CA LEU A 538 -9.73 18.74 5.37
C LEU A 538 -10.30 19.36 4.09
N ARG A 539 -11.59 19.63 4.04
CA ARG A 539 -12.23 20.27 2.88
C ARG A 539 -11.78 21.70 2.70
N GLU A 540 -11.61 22.47 3.77
CA GLU A 540 -11.02 23.81 3.71
C GLU A 540 -9.62 23.76 3.09
N ARG A 541 -8.75 22.84 3.55
CA ARG A 541 -7.42 22.62 2.98
C ARG A 541 -7.49 22.20 1.51
N ALA A 542 -8.45 21.33 1.17
CA ALA A 542 -8.63 20.83 -0.21
C ALA A 542 -9.07 21.93 -1.19
N GLY A 543 -9.69 23.01 -0.73
CA GLY A 543 -9.99 24.18 -1.56
C GLY A 543 -8.78 25.05 -1.90
N LYS A 544 -7.64 24.87 -1.22
CA LYS A 544 -6.43 25.67 -1.42
C LYS A 544 -5.52 25.07 -2.49
N VAL A 545 -5.16 25.88 -3.47
CA VAL A 545 -4.29 25.47 -4.60
C VAL A 545 -3.05 26.35 -4.61
N SER A 546 -1.86 25.73 -4.69
CA SER A 546 -0.58 26.43 -4.87
C SER A 546 0.08 26.10 -6.21
N TYR A 547 -0.22 24.92 -6.74
CA TYR A 547 0.37 24.40 -7.96
C TYR A 547 -0.60 23.46 -8.68
N CYS A 548 -0.74 23.60 -10.00
CA CYS A 548 -1.48 22.66 -10.83
C CYS A 548 -0.51 21.64 -11.44
N VAL A 549 -0.63 20.39 -11.02
CA VAL A 549 0.22 19.28 -11.45
C VAL A 549 0.07 19.03 -12.95
N ASN A 550 -1.16 19.11 -13.45
CA ASN A 550 -1.49 18.81 -14.82
C ASN A 550 -1.26 19.96 -15.79
N ALA A 551 -0.98 21.17 -15.28
CA ALA A 551 -0.47 22.29 -16.07
C ALA A 551 1.05 22.50 -15.88
N ARG A 552 1.66 21.81 -14.90
CA ARG A 552 3.05 22.00 -14.47
C ARG A 552 3.39 23.46 -14.21
N ALA A 553 2.47 24.18 -13.62
CA ALA A 553 2.59 25.61 -13.39
C ALA A 553 2.04 26.02 -12.02
N PRO A 554 2.60 27.08 -11.40
CA PRO A 554 1.96 27.71 -10.26
C PRO A 554 0.54 28.15 -10.61
N PHE A 555 -0.39 27.80 -9.76
CA PHE A 555 -1.78 28.23 -9.85
C PHE A 555 -2.28 28.49 -8.44
N ILE A 556 -2.38 29.77 -8.08
CA ILE A 556 -2.79 30.16 -6.73
C ILE A 556 -4.29 30.47 -6.76
N ALA A 557 -5.06 29.64 -6.07
CA ALA A 557 -6.49 29.81 -5.91
C ALA A 557 -6.92 29.34 -4.51
N ASP A 558 -8.06 29.87 -4.06
CA ASP A 558 -8.69 29.48 -2.80
C ASP A 558 -10.19 29.28 -3.02
N PHE A 559 -10.59 28.01 -3.08
CA PHE A 559 -11.98 27.54 -3.17
C PHE A 559 -12.48 27.02 -1.82
N SER A 560 -11.83 27.39 -0.71
CA SER A 560 -12.18 26.89 0.63
C SER A 560 -13.63 27.19 0.99
N ALA A 561 -14.14 28.37 0.64
CA ALA A 561 -15.52 28.74 0.92
C ALA A 561 -16.52 27.87 0.13
N GLU A 562 -16.25 27.59 -1.13
CA GLU A 562 -17.05 26.72 -1.99
C GLU A 562 -17.01 25.27 -1.49
N MET A 563 -15.83 24.78 -1.08
CA MET A 563 -15.66 23.45 -0.50
C MET A 563 -16.47 23.30 0.80
N LEU A 564 -16.44 24.29 1.67
CA LEU A 564 -17.24 24.30 2.90
C LEU A 564 -18.75 24.40 2.62
N ALA A 565 -19.14 25.21 1.65
CA ALA A 565 -20.54 25.36 1.24
C ALA A 565 -21.12 24.08 0.61
N ALA A 566 -20.27 23.31 -0.07
CA ALA A 566 -20.63 22.03 -0.68
C ALA A 566 -20.67 20.86 0.33
N THR A 567 -20.29 21.08 1.59
CA THR A 567 -20.38 20.04 2.63
C THR A 567 -21.84 19.78 3.00
N PRO A 568 -22.33 18.54 2.99
CA PRO A 568 -23.67 18.21 3.41
C PRO A 568 -23.93 18.63 4.87
N ARG A 569 -25.17 19.04 5.15
CA ARG A 569 -25.59 19.37 6.53
C ARG A 569 -25.57 18.17 7.47
N THR A 570 -25.75 16.97 6.92
CA THR A 570 -25.68 15.70 7.64
C THR A 570 -24.60 14.85 7.03
N ILE A 571 -23.62 14.46 7.83
CA ILE A 571 -22.55 13.55 7.44
C ILE A 571 -22.98 12.10 7.68
N THR A 572 -22.84 11.26 6.68
CA THR A 572 -23.10 9.82 6.74
C THR A 572 -21.78 9.05 6.70
N ILE A 573 -21.82 7.75 6.98
CA ILE A 573 -20.66 6.87 6.83
C ILE A 573 -20.20 6.84 5.37
N ASP A 574 -21.13 6.81 4.41
CA ASP A 574 -20.77 6.83 2.99
C ASP A 574 -20.05 8.12 2.62
N TYR A 575 -20.50 9.26 3.14
CA TYR A 575 -19.81 10.53 2.91
C TYR A 575 -18.39 10.54 3.51
N VAL A 576 -18.20 9.98 4.72
CA VAL A 576 -16.87 9.83 5.32
C VAL A 576 -15.99 8.91 4.46
N LEU A 577 -16.54 7.81 3.94
CA LEU A 577 -15.81 6.92 3.03
C LEU A 577 -15.39 7.62 1.74
N ASP A 578 -16.25 8.51 1.20
CA ASP A 578 -15.90 9.33 0.03
C ASP A 578 -14.80 10.34 0.35
N GLU A 579 -14.84 10.99 1.53
CA GLU A 579 -13.76 11.89 1.96
C GLU A 579 -12.45 11.12 2.20
N ARG A 580 -12.52 9.90 2.74
CA ARG A 580 -11.35 9.04 2.87
C ARG A 580 -10.77 8.65 1.50
N SER A 581 -11.62 8.36 0.53
CA SER A 581 -11.22 8.11 -0.84
C SER A 581 -10.49 9.32 -1.46
N ARG A 582 -11.04 10.54 -1.32
CA ARG A 582 -10.39 11.76 -1.81
C ARG A 582 -9.03 12.02 -1.15
N GLU A 583 -8.89 11.71 0.13
CA GLU A 583 -7.68 11.95 0.91
C GLU A 583 -6.60 10.88 0.68
N PHE A 584 -6.99 9.60 0.59
CA PHE A 584 -6.08 8.45 0.62
C PHE A 584 -6.13 7.57 -0.62
N TRP A 585 -6.66 8.05 -1.74
CA TRP A 585 -6.80 7.29 -2.98
C TRP A 585 -5.54 6.50 -3.32
N GLY A 586 -5.66 5.17 -3.47
CA GLY A 586 -4.57 4.27 -3.89
C GLY A 586 -3.42 4.10 -2.88
N GLU A 587 -3.57 4.55 -1.62
CA GLU A 587 -2.50 4.47 -0.61
C GLU A 587 -2.55 3.18 0.24
N GLY A 588 -3.45 2.24 -0.08
CA GLY A 588 -3.57 0.98 0.64
C GLY A 588 -4.51 1.02 1.84
N TYR A 589 -5.49 1.91 1.84
CA TYR A 589 -6.49 2.02 2.90
C TYR A 589 -7.84 1.39 2.54
N ARG A 590 -8.19 1.36 1.24
CA ARG A 590 -9.58 1.23 0.82
C ARG A 590 -10.23 -0.08 1.21
N TRP A 591 -9.56 -1.22 1.04
CA TRP A 591 -10.15 -2.51 1.41
C TRP A 591 -10.45 -2.59 2.91
N PHE A 592 -9.53 -2.13 3.77
CA PHE A 592 -9.76 -2.11 5.22
C PHE A 592 -10.92 -1.18 5.60
N ASP A 593 -11.07 -0.03 4.96
CA ASP A 593 -12.18 0.89 5.20
C ASP A 593 -13.53 0.25 4.87
N LEU A 594 -13.63 -0.40 3.72
CA LEU A 594 -14.86 -1.06 3.26
C LEU A 594 -15.22 -2.29 4.08
N VAL A 595 -14.22 -3.11 4.47
CA VAL A 595 -14.42 -4.31 5.30
C VAL A 595 -14.82 -3.90 6.71
N ARG A 596 -14.13 -2.94 7.32
CA ARG A 596 -14.41 -2.43 8.67
C ARG A 596 -15.83 -1.90 8.78
N THR A 597 -16.25 -1.03 7.86
CA THR A 597 -17.58 -0.43 7.84
C THR A 597 -18.67 -1.37 7.30
N GLN A 598 -18.26 -2.55 6.83
CA GLN A 598 -19.12 -3.55 6.17
C GLN A 598 -19.84 -3.01 4.91
N LYS A 599 -19.26 -2.02 4.26
CA LYS A 599 -19.79 -1.40 3.02
C LYS A 599 -19.22 -2.02 1.74
N TRP A 600 -18.34 -3.00 1.83
CA TRP A 600 -17.66 -3.54 0.67
C TRP A 600 -18.60 -4.11 -0.40
N ALA A 601 -19.52 -5.01 0.00
CA ALA A 601 -20.48 -5.58 -0.96
C ALA A 601 -21.41 -4.50 -1.55
N GLU A 602 -21.87 -3.55 -0.72
CA GLU A 602 -22.76 -2.47 -1.18
C GLU A 602 -22.09 -1.57 -2.23
N ARG A 603 -20.83 -1.19 -2.01
CA ARG A 603 -20.13 -0.19 -2.82
C ARG A 603 -19.34 -0.79 -3.99
N ALA A 604 -18.97 -2.07 -3.93
CA ALA A 604 -18.02 -2.65 -4.87
C ALA A 604 -18.52 -3.85 -5.68
N THR A 605 -19.73 -4.37 -5.42
CA THR A 605 -20.25 -5.54 -6.15
C THR A 605 -20.43 -5.25 -7.64
N VAL A 606 -20.86 -4.04 -8.00
CA VAL A 606 -21.04 -3.63 -9.39
C VAL A 606 -20.10 -2.46 -9.67
N TYR A 607 -19.43 -2.50 -10.79
CA TYR A 607 -18.64 -1.40 -11.29
C TYR A 607 -18.66 -1.33 -12.82
N HIS A 608 -18.31 -0.18 -13.36
CA HIS A 608 -18.24 0.05 -14.80
C HIS A 608 -16.80 0.36 -15.23
N ILE A 609 -16.44 -0.16 -16.40
CA ILE A 609 -15.17 0.11 -17.06
C ILE A 609 -15.39 0.06 -18.58
N ALA A 610 -14.72 0.91 -19.35
CA ALA A 610 -14.89 0.91 -20.80
C ALA A 610 -14.22 -0.32 -21.40
N GLY A 611 -14.96 -1.04 -22.23
CA GLY A 611 -14.49 -2.19 -22.96
C GLY A 611 -13.87 -3.25 -22.07
N ASP A 612 -14.66 -3.97 -21.27
CA ASP A 612 -14.16 -5.04 -20.38
C ASP A 612 -13.31 -6.08 -21.15
N GLY A 613 -13.60 -6.29 -22.44
CA GLY A 613 -12.76 -7.07 -23.34
C GLY A 613 -11.55 -6.33 -23.93
N TYR A 614 -11.10 -5.25 -23.27
CA TYR A 614 -9.99 -4.38 -23.71
C TYR A 614 -10.25 -3.57 -24.99
N THR A 615 -11.50 -3.41 -25.36
CA THR A 615 -11.93 -2.47 -26.38
C THR A 615 -12.30 -1.15 -25.72
N ASP A 616 -11.83 -0.03 -26.16
CA ASP A 616 -11.93 1.24 -25.44
C ASP A 616 -13.19 2.05 -25.80
N SER A 617 -14.31 1.43 -26.07
CA SER A 617 -15.39 2.15 -26.76
C SER A 617 -16.63 2.46 -25.91
N LYS A 618 -16.92 1.72 -24.86
CA LYS A 618 -18.17 1.84 -24.13
C LYS A 618 -18.03 1.33 -22.70
N LEU A 619 -18.66 2.03 -21.75
CA LEU A 619 -18.80 1.51 -20.39
C LEU A 619 -19.61 0.22 -20.39
N GLU A 620 -19.09 -0.78 -19.73
CA GLU A 620 -19.71 -2.08 -19.52
C GLU A 620 -19.79 -2.34 -18.02
N GLU A 621 -20.91 -2.95 -17.60
CA GLU A 621 -21.13 -3.35 -16.22
C GLU A 621 -20.39 -4.65 -15.92
N VAL A 622 -19.60 -4.67 -14.86
CA VAL A 622 -18.91 -5.85 -14.35
C VAL A 622 -19.37 -6.15 -12.93
N LYS A 623 -19.60 -7.44 -12.63
CA LYS A 623 -20.07 -7.90 -11.32
C LYS A 623 -19.00 -8.71 -10.59
N ARG A 624 -18.80 -8.37 -9.33
CA ARG A 624 -17.98 -9.12 -8.39
C ARG A 624 -18.83 -10.05 -7.53
N ASP A 625 -18.29 -11.20 -7.18
CA ASP A 625 -18.93 -12.19 -6.30
C ASP A 625 -18.49 -11.99 -4.85
N ILE A 626 -18.85 -10.86 -4.27
CA ILE A 626 -18.50 -10.53 -2.88
C ILE A 626 -19.52 -11.18 -1.94
N THR A 627 -19.06 -12.17 -1.18
CA THR A 627 -19.86 -12.84 -0.15
C THR A 627 -19.41 -12.40 1.26
N PRO A 628 -20.23 -12.60 2.31
CA PRO A 628 -19.81 -12.32 3.67
C PRO A 628 -18.51 -13.02 4.10
N GLY A 629 -18.24 -14.22 3.56
CA GLY A 629 -17.01 -14.96 3.86
C GLY A 629 -15.73 -14.31 3.28
N HIS A 630 -15.84 -13.52 2.22
CA HIS A 630 -14.72 -12.81 1.61
C HIS A 630 -14.20 -11.61 2.45
N TYR A 631 -14.95 -11.19 3.47
CA TYR A 631 -14.51 -10.16 4.44
C TYR A 631 -13.31 -10.62 5.29
N LEU A 632 -12.96 -11.89 5.24
CA LEU A 632 -11.70 -12.44 5.72
C LEU A 632 -10.92 -13.03 4.55
N ARG A 633 -9.64 -12.81 4.49
CA ARG A 633 -8.76 -13.45 3.50
C ARG A 633 -8.44 -14.90 3.91
N PRO A 634 -8.11 -15.77 2.94
CA PRO A 634 -7.67 -17.13 3.27
C PRO A 634 -6.36 -17.15 4.05
N ILE A 635 -6.23 -18.08 5.00
CA ILE A 635 -4.93 -18.39 5.60
C ILE A 635 -4.05 -19.01 4.51
N PRO A 636 -2.78 -18.57 4.36
CA PRO A 636 -1.91 -19.09 3.32
C PRO A 636 -1.75 -20.61 3.38
N GLN A 637 -1.83 -21.28 2.23
CA GLN A 637 -1.72 -22.75 2.18
C GLN A 637 -0.41 -23.25 2.78
N GLY A 638 0.72 -22.56 2.49
CA GLY A 638 2.02 -22.93 3.04
C GLY A 638 2.09 -22.87 4.57
N GLN A 639 1.30 -21.99 5.22
CA GLN A 639 1.17 -21.95 6.67
C GLN A 639 0.46 -23.20 7.17
N ILE A 640 -0.66 -23.55 6.55
CA ILE A 640 -1.47 -24.72 6.96
C ILE A 640 -0.69 -26.02 6.76
N ASP A 641 -0.01 -26.18 5.63
CA ASP A 641 0.82 -27.34 5.33
C ASP A 641 1.95 -27.52 6.35
N GLY A 642 2.53 -26.40 6.77
CA GLY A 642 3.61 -26.36 7.76
C GLY A 642 3.22 -26.70 9.20
N LEU A 643 1.92 -26.71 9.54
CA LEU A 643 1.47 -27.02 10.90
C LEU A 643 1.67 -28.51 11.24
N MET A 644 2.13 -28.79 12.46
CA MET A 644 2.30 -30.14 13.00
C MET A 644 1.04 -30.58 13.76
N MET A 645 -0.08 -30.68 13.02
CA MET A 645 -1.42 -30.95 13.53
C MET A 645 -2.10 -32.01 12.67
N SER A 646 -3.20 -32.60 13.15
CA SER A 646 -4.01 -33.53 12.36
C SER A 646 -4.63 -32.87 11.13
N GLN A 647 -5.02 -33.64 10.13
CA GLN A 647 -5.66 -33.10 8.92
C GLN A 647 -6.98 -32.38 9.21
N GLU A 648 -7.74 -32.85 10.18
CA GLU A 648 -8.98 -32.21 10.62
C GLU A 648 -8.70 -30.84 11.24
N GLU A 649 -7.72 -30.73 12.14
CA GLU A 649 -7.30 -29.47 12.74
C GLU A 649 -6.79 -28.49 11.68
N LYS A 650 -5.99 -28.94 10.71
CA LYS A 650 -5.53 -28.12 9.58
C LYS A 650 -6.69 -27.57 8.75
N THR A 651 -7.68 -28.40 8.44
CA THR A 651 -8.89 -27.96 7.73
C THR A 651 -9.64 -26.91 8.54
N ASN A 652 -9.79 -27.16 9.85
CA ASN A 652 -10.45 -26.23 10.76
C ASN A 652 -9.63 -24.96 11.06
N TYR A 653 -8.35 -24.95 10.76
CA TYR A 653 -7.51 -23.75 10.89
C TYR A 653 -7.85 -22.68 9.81
N GLN A 654 -8.33 -23.10 8.64
CA GLN A 654 -8.69 -22.22 7.53
C GLN A 654 -9.99 -21.46 7.82
N ASN A 655 -10.12 -20.24 7.27
CA ASN A 655 -11.38 -19.52 7.25
C ASN A 655 -12.44 -20.30 6.45
N PRO A 656 -13.70 -20.41 6.94
CA PRO A 656 -14.71 -21.30 6.36
C PRO A 656 -14.96 -21.12 4.86
N GLN A 657 -14.87 -19.90 4.34
CA GLN A 657 -15.05 -19.60 2.91
C GLN A 657 -14.05 -20.36 2.00
N TYR A 658 -12.90 -20.79 2.53
CA TYR A 658 -11.77 -21.33 1.77
C TYR A 658 -11.36 -22.76 2.17
N ARG A 659 -12.24 -23.47 2.88
CA ARG A 659 -12.03 -24.88 3.27
C ARG A 659 -12.21 -25.86 2.13
#